data_d7e3aacfeb363baeaaca0839e35b8fba
#
_entry.id   d7e3aacfeb363baeaaca0839e35b8fba
#
_cell.length_a   1.000
_cell.length_b   1.000
_cell.length_c   1.000
_cell.angle_alpha   90.00
_cell.angle_beta   90.00
_cell.angle_gamma   90.00
#
_symmetry.space_group_name_H-M   'P 1'
#
loop_
_entity.id
_entity.type
_entity.pdbx_description
1 polymer ?
#
loop_
_entity_poly.entity_id
_entity_poly.type
_entity_poly.pdbx_seq_one_letter_code
_entity_poly.pdbx_strand_id
1 'polypeptide(L)'
;MEQYNVTGMSCAACSSRVEKAVSKVPGVTSCSVSLLTNSMGVEGTASSHDIITAVEQAGYGASLKGANKEQVSMSEAEEALEDHETPVLKRRLIASIGFLLVLMYFSMGHMMWGWPLPAFFNDNHVAMGLVQLLLAGIVMVINQKFFISGFKSLWHRAPNMDTLVALGSMASFVWSVYALFAMTRAQVDGDSAAVMNYMMEFYFESAAMILTLITVGKMLEARSKGKTTDALKSLMKLAPKTAIVLRSDQEVTVPIEQVHKGDIFVVRPGENIPVDGVIIEGTSAVNESALTGESIPVDKAAGDLVSAATVNQSGFIKCEATRVGEDTTLSQIIKMVSDAAATKAPIAKIADRVSGIFVPAVITIAIVTTIIWLLTGHEFGYALARGISVLVISCPCALGLATPVAIMVGNGMGARNGILFKTAVSLEEAGKVQIVALDKTGTITSGQPEVTDLLPADGISEQELLTMAFALEKKSEHPLAKAILKHAEEQHLTAPEVTDFHALPGNGLSAVLEQETLIGGSMKFISSQVNVPATLSQKAEKLAEEGKTPLLFARNGKLVGIIAVADVIKEDSPQAVKELQNMGIRVVMLTGDNERTARAIGAQAGVDDVIAGVLPDGKESVIRSLREQGKVAMVGDGINDAPALTRADIGIAIGAGTDIAIDAADIVLMKSRLSDVPAAVRLSRATLKNIHENLFWAFFYNVIGIPLATGVWIPIFGWTLNPMFGAAAMSLSSFCVVTNALRLNLFKIHDTKKDKKIKQATSIEVKNDYNKKEKEQKTMVKVTVNVEGMMCGHCEAHVNEAIKKAFGVEDVVSSHENNTTVFTSPEKIDEDKIRQTIKDAGYEVTGITQE
;
A
#
# COMPACT_ATOMS: atom_id res chain seq x y z
N MET A 1 -4.34 -0.04 -14.22
CA MET A 1 -5.49 0.80 -13.77
C MET A 1 -5.47 2.10 -14.56
N GLU A 2 -6.53 2.42 -15.32
CA GLU A 2 -6.66 3.73 -15.99
C GLU A 2 -7.15 4.77 -14.98
N GLN A 3 -6.60 5.99 -15.06
CA GLN A 3 -6.98 7.09 -14.18
C GLN A 3 -7.77 8.17 -14.93
N TYR A 4 -8.81 8.69 -14.29
CA TYR A 4 -9.66 9.77 -14.81
C TYR A 4 -9.75 10.90 -13.80
N ASN A 5 -9.78 12.15 -14.27
CA ASN A 5 -10.17 13.29 -13.46
C ASN A 5 -11.70 13.38 -13.45
N VAL A 6 -12.29 13.53 -12.26
CA VAL A 6 -13.74 13.63 -12.09
C VAL A 6 -14.10 14.97 -11.47
N THR A 7 -14.97 15.73 -12.13
CA THR A 7 -15.37 17.08 -11.67
C THR A 7 -16.82 17.10 -11.18
N GLY A 8 -17.12 18.02 -10.26
CA GLY A 8 -18.49 18.22 -9.74
C GLY A 8 -18.82 17.38 -8.49
N MET A 9 -17.89 16.59 -7.96
CA MET A 9 -18.08 15.87 -6.70
C MET A 9 -17.90 16.80 -5.51
N SER A 10 -18.84 16.79 -4.56
CA SER A 10 -18.77 17.62 -3.34
C SER A 10 -18.78 16.83 -2.03
N CYS A 11 -19.11 15.53 -2.08
CA CYS A 11 -19.21 14.69 -0.88
C CYS A 11 -19.09 13.19 -1.21
N ALA A 12 -18.99 12.36 -0.18
CA ALA A 12 -18.87 10.90 -0.27
C ALA A 12 -20.06 10.25 -1.04
N ALA A 13 -21.28 10.77 -0.92
CA ALA A 13 -22.41 10.26 -1.68
C ALA A 13 -22.23 10.47 -3.21
N CYS A 14 -21.59 11.57 -3.61
CA CYS A 14 -21.24 11.84 -5.01
C CYS A 14 -20.26 10.80 -5.56
N SER A 15 -19.17 10.54 -4.82
CA SER A 15 -18.16 9.55 -5.23
C SER A 15 -18.72 8.14 -5.31
N SER A 16 -19.56 7.73 -4.36
CA SER A 16 -20.25 6.44 -4.38
C SER A 16 -21.20 6.28 -5.59
N ARG A 17 -21.84 7.38 -6.01
CA ARG A 17 -22.71 7.37 -7.18
C ARG A 17 -21.94 7.20 -8.49
N VAL A 18 -20.84 7.94 -8.66
CA VAL A 18 -19.95 7.79 -9.83
C VAL A 18 -19.44 6.35 -9.89
N GLU A 19 -18.95 5.81 -8.75
CA GLU A 19 -18.46 4.44 -8.64
C GLU A 19 -19.52 3.40 -9.06
N LYS A 20 -20.76 3.55 -8.59
CA LYS A 20 -21.88 2.68 -8.98
C LYS A 20 -22.27 2.80 -10.45
N ALA A 21 -22.17 3.98 -11.05
CA ALA A 21 -22.48 4.18 -12.45
C ALA A 21 -21.44 3.50 -13.34
N VAL A 22 -20.15 3.71 -13.06
CA VAL A 22 -19.03 3.14 -13.82
C VAL A 22 -18.90 1.64 -13.61
N SER A 23 -19.13 1.12 -12.40
CA SER A 23 -19.13 -0.34 -12.14
C SER A 23 -20.21 -1.12 -12.89
N LYS A 24 -21.20 -0.44 -13.50
CA LYS A 24 -22.22 -1.07 -14.35
C LYS A 24 -21.84 -1.12 -15.82
N VAL A 25 -20.78 -0.45 -16.22
CA VAL A 25 -20.31 -0.44 -17.61
C VAL A 25 -19.75 -1.82 -17.95
N PRO A 26 -20.19 -2.47 -19.02
CA PRO A 26 -19.65 -3.77 -19.42
C PRO A 26 -18.14 -3.71 -19.63
N GLY A 27 -17.40 -4.66 -19.08
CA GLY A 27 -15.93 -4.70 -19.16
C GLY A 27 -15.20 -4.01 -18.02
N VAL A 28 -15.89 -3.33 -17.09
CA VAL A 28 -15.27 -2.80 -15.87
C VAL A 28 -15.21 -3.90 -14.81
N THR A 29 -14.02 -4.23 -14.35
CA THR A 29 -13.78 -5.22 -13.27
C THR A 29 -13.72 -4.55 -11.91
N SER A 30 -13.09 -3.38 -11.81
CA SER A 30 -13.08 -2.59 -10.59
C SER A 30 -13.14 -1.09 -10.90
N CYS A 31 -13.77 -0.33 -9.99
CA CYS A 31 -13.80 1.12 -10.06
C CYS A 31 -13.65 1.69 -8.64
N SER A 32 -12.77 2.64 -8.48
CA SER A 32 -12.54 3.36 -7.23
C SER A 32 -12.51 4.86 -7.48
N VAL A 33 -13.29 5.63 -6.73
CA VAL A 33 -13.42 7.09 -6.91
C VAL A 33 -12.93 7.81 -5.67
N SER A 34 -11.90 8.63 -5.80
CA SER A 34 -11.34 9.44 -4.72
C SER A 34 -11.93 10.86 -4.72
N LEU A 35 -12.65 11.20 -3.66
CA LEU A 35 -13.14 12.56 -3.44
C LEU A 35 -11.98 13.54 -3.10
N LEU A 36 -10.88 13.02 -2.57
CA LEU A 36 -9.77 13.83 -2.10
C LEU A 36 -8.93 14.37 -3.26
N THR A 37 -8.64 13.50 -4.23
CA THR A 37 -7.85 13.84 -5.42
C THR A 37 -8.73 14.21 -6.63
N ASN A 38 -10.06 14.16 -6.48
CA ASN A 38 -11.02 14.31 -7.57
C ASN A 38 -10.70 13.39 -8.76
N SER A 39 -10.22 12.18 -8.47
CA SER A 39 -9.81 11.19 -9.46
C SER A 39 -10.60 9.89 -9.33
N MET A 40 -10.59 9.11 -10.39
CA MET A 40 -11.19 7.79 -10.47
C MET A 40 -10.20 6.84 -11.12
N GLY A 41 -9.97 5.69 -10.47
CA GLY A 41 -9.23 4.57 -11.04
C GLY A 41 -10.19 3.50 -11.53
N VAL A 42 -10.01 3.03 -12.75
CA VAL A 42 -10.84 1.98 -13.36
C VAL A 42 -9.95 0.86 -13.89
N GLU A 43 -10.34 -0.38 -13.61
CA GLU A 43 -9.72 -1.59 -14.14
C GLU A 43 -10.74 -2.32 -14.99
N GLY A 44 -10.27 -2.89 -16.11
CA GLY A 44 -11.11 -3.65 -17.02
C GLY A 44 -10.75 -3.41 -18.46
N THR A 45 -11.64 -3.86 -19.35
CA THR A 45 -11.51 -3.76 -20.82
C THR A 45 -12.51 -2.76 -21.43
N ALA A 46 -13.25 -2.01 -20.61
CA ALA A 46 -14.22 -1.02 -21.06
C ALA A 46 -13.53 0.15 -21.77
N SER A 47 -14.18 0.75 -22.79
CA SER A 47 -13.61 1.90 -23.48
C SER A 47 -13.66 3.16 -22.60
N SER A 48 -12.64 4.03 -22.72
CA SER A 48 -12.61 5.31 -22.00
C SER A 48 -13.83 6.18 -22.32
N HIS A 49 -14.39 6.08 -23.53
CA HIS A 49 -15.60 6.80 -23.95
C HIS A 49 -16.83 6.35 -23.17
N ASP A 50 -17.04 5.04 -23.01
CA ASP A 50 -18.18 4.48 -22.25
C ASP A 50 -18.09 4.85 -20.77
N ILE A 51 -16.88 4.84 -20.21
CA ILE A 51 -16.61 5.23 -18.84
C ILE A 51 -16.97 6.71 -18.62
N ILE A 52 -16.49 7.62 -19.49
CA ILE A 52 -16.79 9.05 -19.44
C ILE A 52 -18.29 9.28 -19.56
N THR A 53 -18.93 8.65 -20.53
CA THR A 53 -20.38 8.76 -20.75
C THR A 53 -21.18 8.31 -19.52
N ALA A 54 -20.79 7.23 -18.85
CA ALA A 54 -21.44 6.77 -17.62
C ALA A 54 -21.33 7.78 -16.48
N VAL A 55 -20.17 8.46 -16.35
CA VAL A 55 -19.97 9.54 -15.36
C VAL A 55 -20.83 10.75 -15.68
N GLU A 56 -20.93 11.15 -16.95
CA GLU A 56 -21.76 12.27 -17.39
C GLU A 56 -23.25 12.00 -17.17
N GLN A 57 -23.72 10.81 -17.47
CA GLN A 57 -25.09 10.37 -17.18
C GLN A 57 -25.40 10.35 -15.67
N ALA A 58 -24.39 10.10 -14.84
CA ALA A 58 -24.52 10.23 -13.40
C ALA A 58 -24.58 11.71 -12.91
N GLY A 59 -24.34 12.67 -13.82
CA GLY A 59 -24.43 14.11 -13.55
C GLY A 59 -23.12 14.81 -13.20
N TYR A 60 -21.97 14.14 -13.45
CA TYR A 60 -20.62 14.63 -13.15
C TYR A 60 -19.81 14.75 -14.45
N GLY A 61 -18.67 15.44 -14.42
CA GLY A 61 -17.75 15.48 -15.55
C GLY A 61 -16.60 14.49 -15.36
N ALA A 62 -16.11 13.89 -16.46
CA ALA A 62 -14.92 13.06 -16.44
C ALA A 62 -14.01 13.36 -17.63
N SER A 63 -12.70 13.20 -17.42
CA SER A 63 -11.67 13.23 -18.48
C SER A 63 -10.58 12.23 -18.17
N LEU A 64 -10.04 11.57 -19.22
CA LEU A 64 -8.94 10.64 -19.06
C LEU A 64 -7.68 11.39 -18.64
N LYS A 65 -7.02 10.94 -17.59
CA LYS A 65 -5.74 11.51 -17.12
C LYS A 65 -4.63 10.98 -18.04
N GLY A 66 -3.93 11.86 -18.74
CA GLY A 66 -2.87 11.46 -19.69
C GLY A 66 -3.34 11.24 -21.13
N ALA A 67 -4.51 11.77 -21.54
CA ALA A 67 -5.01 11.65 -22.91
C ALA A 67 -4.14 12.30 -23.99
N ASN A 68 -3.25 13.22 -23.62
CA ASN A 68 -2.21 13.72 -24.51
C ASN A 68 -0.94 12.89 -24.29
N LYS A 69 -0.60 12.04 -25.25
CA LYS A 69 0.61 11.19 -25.28
C LYS A 69 1.93 11.96 -25.51
N GLU A 70 1.93 13.27 -25.46
CA GLU A 70 3.14 14.05 -25.33
C GLU A 70 3.39 14.20 -23.83
N GLN A 71 4.38 13.47 -23.35
CA GLN A 71 5.06 13.55 -22.03
C GLN A 71 4.35 14.47 -21.03
N VAL A 72 3.52 13.88 -20.14
CA VAL A 72 3.01 14.64 -18.97
C VAL A 72 4.23 15.06 -18.18
N SER A 73 4.64 16.31 -18.37
CA SER A 73 5.80 16.84 -17.65
C SER A 73 5.50 16.82 -16.15
N MET A 74 6.50 16.56 -15.31
CA MET A 74 6.34 16.63 -13.84
C MET A 74 5.73 17.97 -13.39
N SER A 75 5.86 19.03 -14.21
CA SER A 75 5.25 20.33 -13.98
C SER A 75 3.72 20.30 -14.08
N GLU A 76 3.12 19.52 -14.97
CA GLU A 76 1.65 19.39 -15.08
C GLU A 76 1.08 18.57 -13.91
N ALA A 77 1.83 17.56 -13.44
CA ALA A 77 1.45 16.78 -12.26
C ALA A 77 1.55 17.63 -10.97
N GLU A 78 2.54 18.52 -10.87
CA GLU A 78 2.67 19.49 -9.76
C GLU A 78 1.52 20.50 -9.78
N GLU A 79 1.16 21.06 -10.95
CA GLU A 79 0.06 21.99 -11.14
C GLU A 79 -1.31 21.35 -10.80
N ALA A 80 -1.50 20.08 -11.16
CA ALA A 80 -2.71 19.33 -10.80
C ALA A 80 -2.91 19.12 -9.28
N LEU A 81 -1.85 19.23 -8.49
CA LEU A 81 -1.89 19.16 -7.03
C LEU A 81 -1.98 20.53 -6.37
N GLU A 82 -1.90 21.65 -7.12
CA GLU A 82 -2.05 22.97 -6.55
C GLU A 82 -3.46 23.20 -5.99
N ASP A 83 -3.52 23.91 -4.88
CA ASP A 83 -4.77 24.24 -4.19
C ASP A 83 -5.45 25.47 -4.84
N HIS A 84 -6.20 25.22 -5.90
CA HIS A 84 -6.99 26.26 -6.57
C HIS A 84 -8.33 26.56 -5.87
N GLU A 85 -8.80 25.67 -4.98
CA GLU A 85 -10.11 25.84 -4.31
C GLU A 85 -10.05 26.80 -3.12
N THR A 86 -9.01 26.73 -2.29
CA THR A 86 -8.89 27.55 -1.08
C THR A 86 -8.91 29.06 -1.37
N PRO A 87 -8.21 29.61 -2.39
CA PRO A 87 -8.27 31.05 -2.69
C PRO A 87 -9.67 31.52 -3.08
N VAL A 88 -10.39 30.72 -3.86
CA VAL A 88 -11.76 31.02 -4.31
C VAL A 88 -12.72 31.01 -3.13
N LEU A 89 -12.66 29.96 -2.29
CA LEU A 89 -13.48 29.85 -1.08
C LEU A 89 -13.18 30.97 -0.08
N LYS A 90 -11.90 31.35 0.07
CA LYS A 90 -11.51 32.48 0.93
C LYS A 90 -12.12 33.79 0.49
N ARG A 91 -12.10 34.12 -0.82
CA ARG A 91 -12.74 35.36 -1.35
C ARG A 91 -14.24 35.35 -1.12
N ARG A 92 -14.92 34.22 -1.39
CA ARG A 92 -16.35 34.05 -1.14
C ARG A 92 -16.70 34.21 0.32
N LEU A 93 -15.90 33.61 1.21
CA LEU A 93 -16.08 33.68 2.65
C LEU A 93 -15.95 35.12 3.17
N ILE A 94 -14.90 35.87 2.77
CA ILE A 94 -14.70 37.26 3.19
C ILE A 94 -15.88 38.13 2.76
N ALA A 95 -16.36 37.96 1.51
CA ALA A 95 -17.53 38.68 1.02
C ALA A 95 -18.79 38.30 1.83
N SER A 96 -19.03 36.99 2.06
CA SER A 96 -20.21 36.54 2.84
C SER A 96 -20.16 37.06 4.29
N ILE A 97 -19.00 37.05 4.94
CA ILE A 97 -18.85 37.57 6.32
C ILE A 97 -19.14 39.08 6.35
N GLY A 98 -18.65 39.83 5.36
CA GLY A 98 -18.92 41.26 5.31
C GLY A 98 -20.41 41.60 5.28
N PHE A 99 -21.17 40.97 4.37
CA PHE A 99 -22.63 41.18 4.29
C PHE A 99 -23.36 40.58 5.50
N LEU A 100 -22.91 39.44 6.01
CA LEU A 100 -23.50 38.81 7.20
C LEU A 100 -23.36 39.68 8.46
N LEU A 101 -22.20 40.32 8.66
CA LEU A 101 -22.02 41.23 9.83
C LEU A 101 -22.97 42.41 9.77
N VAL A 102 -23.18 42.97 8.58
CA VAL A 102 -24.17 44.06 8.39
C VAL A 102 -25.61 43.54 8.67
N LEU A 103 -25.93 42.36 8.13
CA LEU A 103 -27.22 41.71 8.38
C LEU A 103 -27.49 41.47 9.87
N MET A 104 -26.48 40.96 10.59
CA MET A 104 -26.58 40.71 12.02
C MET A 104 -26.69 41.99 12.85
N TYR A 105 -26.10 43.08 12.37
CA TYR A 105 -26.27 44.39 13.00
C TYR A 105 -27.74 44.82 12.98
N PHE A 106 -28.44 44.63 11.85
CA PHE A 106 -29.85 44.96 11.71
C PHE A 106 -30.78 44.00 12.46
N SER A 107 -30.49 42.66 12.37
CA SER A 107 -31.37 41.65 12.98
C SER A 107 -31.16 41.54 14.48
N MET A 108 -29.98 41.12 14.94
CA MET A 108 -29.72 40.89 16.37
C MET A 108 -29.25 42.17 17.10
N GLY A 109 -28.35 42.92 16.46
CA GLY A 109 -27.75 44.11 17.11
C GLY A 109 -28.78 45.13 17.54
N HIS A 110 -29.65 45.50 16.65
CA HIS A 110 -30.72 46.46 16.99
C HIS A 110 -31.84 45.82 17.82
N MET A 111 -32.37 44.67 17.43
CA MET A 111 -33.52 44.06 18.08
C MET A 111 -33.23 43.51 19.48
N MET A 112 -32.07 42.89 19.71
CA MET A 112 -31.75 42.29 21.02
C MET A 112 -30.94 43.22 21.92
N TRP A 113 -30.08 44.07 21.36
CA TRP A 113 -29.14 44.90 22.12
C TRP A 113 -29.39 46.42 21.97
N GLY A 114 -30.40 46.81 21.18
CA GLY A 114 -30.76 48.23 20.99
C GLY A 114 -29.67 49.05 20.32
N TRP A 115 -28.86 48.49 19.43
CA TRP A 115 -27.82 49.22 18.72
C TRP A 115 -28.45 50.31 17.87
N PRO A 116 -27.82 51.51 17.77
CA PRO A 116 -28.41 52.67 17.10
C PRO A 116 -28.53 52.41 15.59
N LEU A 117 -29.71 52.73 15.04
CA LEU A 117 -29.96 52.79 13.60
C LEU A 117 -30.24 54.24 13.16
N PRO A 118 -30.05 54.57 11.86
CA PRO A 118 -30.47 55.82 11.29
C PRO A 118 -31.97 56.03 11.57
N ALA A 119 -32.36 57.29 11.82
CA ALA A 119 -33.73 57.65 12.18
C ALA A 119 -34.81 57.19 11.20
N PHE A 120 -34.43 56.89 9.92
CA PHE A 120 -35.30 56.33 8.91
C PHE A 120 -35.90 54.99 9.28
N PHE A 121 -35.19 54.19 10.10
CA PHE A 121 -35.56 52.86 10.50
C PHE A 121 -36.36 52.81 11.81
N ASN A 122 -36.49 53.95 12.52
CA ASN A 122 -37.29 54.01 13.73
C ASN A 122 -38.76 53.67 13.41
N ASP A 123 -39.32 52.67 14.05
CA ASP A 123 -40.70 52.17 13.85
C ASP A 123 -41.01 51.68 12.41
N ASN A 124 -39.99 51.66 11.54
CA ASN A 124 -40.15 51.23 10.16
C ASN A 124 -39.68 49.76 10.00
N HIS A 125 -40.43 48.81 10.54
CA HIS A 125 -40.13 47.39 10.55
C HIS A 125 -40.10 46.79 9.15
N VAL A 126 -40.90 47.32 8.21
CA VAL A 126 -40.90 46.89 6.80
C VAL A 126 -39.57 47.21 6.13
N ALA A 127 -39.03 48.43 6.32
CA ALA A 127 -37.74 48.79 5.77
C ALA A 127 -36.60 47.92 6.33
N MET A 128 -36.65 47.62 7.62
CA MET A 128 -35.71 46.69 8.26
C MET A 128 -35.77 45.28 7.64
N GLY A 129 -36.96 44.73 7.40
CA GLY A 129 -37.15 43.46 6.74
C GLY A 129 -36.63 43.46 5.30
N LEU A 130 -36.85 44.58 4.54
CA LEU A 130 -36.34 44.72 3.17
C LEU A 130 -34.79 44.74 3.12
N VAL A 131 -34.14 45.43 4.06
CA VAL A 131 -32.64 45.41 4.14
C VAL A 131 -32.15 44.00 4.44
N GLN A 132 -32.79 43.28 5.37
CA GLN A 132 -32.42 41.88 5.69
C GLN A 132 -32.62 40.96 4.47
N LEU A 133 -33.72 41.12 3.75
CA LEU A 133 -33.99 40.37 2.51
C LEU A 133 -32.87 40.57 1.45
N LEU A 134 -32.50 41.88 1.20
CA LEU A 134 -31.46 42.20 0.23
C LEU A 134 -30.11 41.65 0.65
N LEU A 135 -29.69 41.80 1.90
CA LEU A 135 -28.41 41.32 2.40
C LEU A 135 -28.36 39.78 2.39
N ALA A 136 -29.41 39.09 2.82
CA ALA A 136 -29.49 37.65 2.74
C ALA A 136 -29.46 37.14 1.28
N GLY A 137 -30.18 37.80 0.37
CA GLY A 137 -30.18 37.54 -1.06
C GLY A 137 -28.79 37.64 -1.68
N ILE A 138 -28.01 38.67 -1.33
CA ILE A 138 -26.62 38.85 -1.78
C ILE A 138 -25.75 37.67 -1.29
N VAL A 139 -25.84 37.23 -0.03
CA VAL A 139 -25.09 36.10 0.50
C VAL A 139 -25.51 34.82 -0.21
N MET A 140 -26.79 34.62 -0.55
CA MET A 140 -27.26 33.47 -1.33
C MET A 140 -26.66 33.45 -2.73
N VAL A 141 -26.61 34.61 -3.42
CA VAL A 141 -26.02 34.73 -4.76
C VAL A 141 -24.50 34.45 -4.72
N ILE A 142 -23.77 34.99 -3.73
CA ILE A 142 -22.35 34.69 -3.54
C ILE A 142 -22.14 33.18 -3.39
N ASN A 143 -23.08 32.48 -2.76
CA ASN A 143 -23.02 31.04 -2.47
C ASN A 143 -23.90 30.19 -3.37
N GLN A 144 -24.29 30.66 -4.55
CA GLN A 144 -25.21 29.99 -5.48
C GLN A 144 -24.82 28.56 -5.86
N LYS A 145 -23.51 28.22 -5.80
CA LYS A 145 -23.03 26.87 -6.11
C LYS A 145 -23.72 25.79 -5.25
N PHE A 146 -24.06 26.09 -3.97
CA PHE A 146 -24.76 25.14 -3.12
C PHE A 146 -26.17 24.85 -3.62
N PHE A 147 -26.88 25.85 -4.12
CA PHE A 147 -28.22 25.70 -4.68
C PHE A 147 -28.18 24.95 -6.01
N ILE A 148 -27.28 25.31 -6.92
CA ILE A 148 -27.14 24.65 -8.22
C ILE A 148 -26.80 23.15 -8.03
N SER A 149 -25.78 22.83 -7.22
CA SER A 149 -25.37 21.45 -6.94
C SER A 149 -26.45 20.68 -6.17
N GLY A 150 -27.03 21.30 -5.14
CA GLY A 150 -28.04 20.67 -4.29
C GLY A 150 -29.33 20.32 -5.02
N PHE A 151 -29.90 21.25 -5.79
CA PHE A 151 -31.13 21.02 -6.55
C PHE A 151 -30.89 20.10 -7.75
N LYS A 152 -29.75 20.19 -8.45
CA LYS A 152 -29.37 19.25 -9.49
C LYS A 152 -29.31 17.82 -8.95
N SER A 153 -28.71 17.61 -7.80
CA SER A 153 -28.61 16.30 -7.13
C SER A 153 -29.96 15.77 -6.70
N LEU A 154 -30.83 16.66 -6.18
CA LEU A 154 -32.20 16.30 -5.78
C LEU A 154 -33.03 15.87 -7.00
N TRP A 155 -32.95 16.60 -8.12
CA TRP A 155 -33.64 16.27 -9.36
C TRP A 155 -33.27 14.89 -9.90
N HIS A 156 -31.97 14.53 -9.79
CA HIS A 156 -31.46 13.21 -10.18
C HIS A 156 -31.71 12.13 -9.11
N ARG A 157 -32.58 12.38 -8.11
CA ARG A 157 -32.91 11.44 -7.01
C ARG A 157 -31.66 10.94 -6.24
N ALA A 158 -30.67 11.78 -6.10
CA ALA A 158 -29.45 11.51 -5.35
C ALA A 158 -29.08 12.69 -4.46
N PRO A 159 -29.92 13.01 -3.47
CA PRO A 159 -29.66 14.14 -2.57
C PRO A 159 -28.30 13.98 -1.91
N ASN A 160 -27.55 15.08 -1.89
CA ASN A 160 -26.22 15.18 -1.30
C ASN A 160 -26.20 16.21 -0.16
N MET A 161 -25.02 16.49 0.37
CA MET A 161 -24.81 17.51 1.39
C MET A 161 -25.33 18.89 0.94
N ASP A 162 -25.02 19.30 -0.30
CA ASP A 162 -25.44 20.61 -0.82
C ASP A 162 -26.97 20.70 -0.91
N THR A 163 -27.67 19.56 -1.08
CA THR A 163 -29.13 19.48 -1.04
C THR A 163 -29.69 19.87 0.34
N LEU A 164 -29.08 19.38 1.45
CA LEU A 164 -29.53 19.71 2.81
C LEU A 164 -29.35 21.20 3.09
N VAL A 165 -28.20 21.76 2.68
CA VAL A 165 -27.88 23.17 2.81
C VAL A 165 -28.82 24.03 1.98
N ALA A 166 -29.03 23.67 0.72
CA ALA A 166 -29.93 24.41 -0.18
C ALA A 166 -31.37 24.40 0.34
N LEU A 167 -31.88 23.25 0.80
CA LEU A 167 -33.23 23.15 1.35
C LEU A 167 -33.37 23.96 2.64
N GLY A 168 -32.42 23.86 3.57
CA GLY A 168 -32.48 24.58 4.84
C GLY A 168 -32.42 26.11 4.66
N SER A 169 -31.45 26.59 3.86
CA SER A 169 -31.29 28.02 3.56
C SER A 169 -32.46 28.58 2.75
N MET A 170 -32.92 27.84 1.71
CA MET A 170 -34.06 28.27 0.88
C MET A 170 -35.37 28.30 1.69
N ALA A 171 -35.61 27.29 2.52
CA ALA A 171 -36.80 27.27 3.39
C ALA A 171 -36.81 28.46 4.36
N SER A 172 -35.67 28.78 5.01
CA SER A 172 -35.51 29.95 5.87
C SER A 172 -35.80 31.23 5.10
N PHE A 173 -35.27 31.40 3.90
CA PHE A 173 -35.42 32.59 3.07
C PHE A 173 -36.87 32.74 2.59
N VAL A 174 -37.48 31.70 2.02
CA VAL A 174 -38.86 31.74 1.48
C VAL A 174 -39.88 32.04 2.60
N TRP A 175 -39.70 31.40 3.76
CA TRP A 175 -40.57 31.71 4.93
C TRP A 175 -40.44 33.18 5.35
N SER A 176 -39.23 33.70 5.45
CA SER A 176 -38.99 35.10 5.82
C SER A 176 -39.58 36.08 4.81
N VAL A 177 -39.54 35.72 3.52
CA VAL A 177 -40.23 36.51 2.48
C VAL A 177 -41.74 36.50 2.70
N TYR A 178 -42.35 35.32 2.96
CA TYR A 178 -43.77 35.23 3.31
C TYR A 178 -44.12 36.09 4.53
N ALA A 179 -43.34 35.95 5.62
CA ALA A 179 -43.55 36.71 6.84
C ALA A 179 -43.45 38.22 6.60
N LEU A 180 -42.48 38.65 5.73
CA LEU A 180 -42.36 40.05 5.31
C LEU A 180 -43.61 40.56 4.56
N PHE A 181 -44.15 39.78 3.64
CA PHE A 181 -45.40 40.12 2.92
C PHE A 181 -46.56 40.14 3.88
N ALA A 182 -46.72 39.17 4.78
CA ALA A 182 -47.76 39.15 5.77
C ALA A 182 -47.65 40.36 6.73
N MET A 183 -46.43 40.75 7.13
CA MET A 183 -46.16 41.93 7.93
C MET A 183 -46.58 43.24 7.22
N THR A 184 -46.36 43.36 5.91
CA THR A 184 -46.86 44.58 5.17
C THR A 184 -48.37 44.67 5.23
N ARG A 185 -49.12 43.58 5.19
CA ARG A 185 -50.55 43.55 5.32
C ARG A 185 -50.96 43.96 6.74
N ALA A 186 -50.38 43.39 7.77
CA ALA A 186 -50.60 43.76 9.17
C ALA A 186 -50.33 45.24 9.44
N GLN A 187 -49.28 45.80 8.81
CA GLN A 187 -48.98 47.25 8.91
C GLN A 187 -50.03 48.10 8.30
N VAL A 188 -50.64 47.68 7.15
CA VAL A 188 -51.76 48.40 6.50
C VAL A 188 -53.00 48.30 7.36
N ASP A 189 -53.27 47.18 8.00
CA ASP A 189 -54.44 46.97 8.85
C ASP A 189 -54.26 47.64 10.26
N GLY A 190 -53.10 48.18 10.57
CA GLY A 190 -52.78 48.88 11.83
C GLY A 190 -52.57 47.93 13.04
N ASP A 191 -52.38 46.64 12.80
CA ASP A 191 -52.12 45.61 13.82
C ASP A 191 -50.65 45.55 14.19
N SER A 192 -50.22 46.37 15.14
CA SER A 192 -48.86 46.44 15.62
C SER A 192 -48.40 45.16 16.31
N ALA A 193 -49.31 44.37 16.91
CA ALA A 193 -48.99 43.14 17.54
C ALA A 193 -48.63 42.06 16.49
N ALA A 194 -49.43 41.97 15.41
CA ALA A 194 -49.13 41.05 14.29
C ALA A 194 -47.84 41.46 13.56
N VAL A 195 -47.56 42.78 13.39
CA VAL A 195 -46.29 43.27 12.80
C VAL A 195 -45.11 42.77 13.62
N MET A 196 -45.15 42.87 14.94
CA MET A 196 -44.07 42.44 15.81
C MET A 196 -43.91 40.90 15.76
N ASN A 197 -45.01 40.14 15.73
CA ASN A 197 -44.96 38.69 15.64
C ASN A 197 -44.28 38.24 14.33
N TYR A 198 -44.67 38.78 13.17
CA TYR A 198 -44.01 38.44 11.89
C TYR A 198 -42.56 38.87 11.83
N MET A 199 -42.20 39.98 12.50
CA MET A 199 -40.80 40.41 12.58
C MET A 199 -39.94 39.44 13.38
N MET A 200 -40.48 38.83 14.44
CA MET A 200 -39.80 37.78 15.21
C MET A 200 -39.66 36.43 14.43
N GLU A 201 -40.43 36.25 13.38
CA GLU A 201 -40.38 35.06 12.54
C GLU A 201 -39.43 35.18 11.32
N PHE A 202 -38.60 36.24 11.23
CA PHE A 202 -37.61 36.35 10.20
C PHE A 202 -36.42 35.41 10.48
N TYR A 203 -36.08 34.63 9.48
CA TYR A 203 -34.92 33.73 9.45
C TYR A 203 -33.93 34.11 8.34
N PHE A 204 -33.91 35.39 7.87
CA PHE A 204 -32.98 35.88 6.87
C PHE A 204 -31.52 35.72 7.32
N GLU A 205 -31.23 36.01 8.57
CA GLU A 205 -29.92 35.80 9.15
C GLU A 205 -29.54 34.32 9.21
N SER A 206 -30.51 33.45 9.53
CA SER A 206 -30.26 32.00 9.55
C SER A 206 -29.92 31.48 8.17
N ALA A 207 -30.63 31.91 7.13
CA ALA A 207 -30.31 31.56 5.73
C ALA A 207 -28.88 31.97 5.32
N ALA A 208 -28.49 33.20 5.64
CA ALA A 208 -27.16 33.72 5.35
C ALA A 208 -26.05 33.07 6.21
N MET A 209 -26.33 32.87 7.49
CA MET A 209 -25.39 32.27 8.46
C MET A 209 -25.08 30.83 8.10
N ILE A 210 -26.10 30.02 7.76
CA ILE A 210 -25.93 28.62 7.32
C ILE A 210 -24.93 28.56 6.18
N LEU A 211 -25.13 29.37 5.12
CA LEU A 211 -24.25 29.40 3.94
C LEU A 211 -22.83 29.86 4.29
N THR A 212 -22.70 30.87 5.14
CA THR A 212 -21.41 31.41 5.54
C THR A 212 -20.63 30.40 6.39
N LEU A 213 -21.25 29.79 7.41
CA LEU A 213 -20.59 28.81 8.27
C LEU A 213 -20.20 27.54 7.49
N ILE A 214 -21.03 27.09 6.54
CA ILE A 214 -20.67 25.96 5.66
C ILE A 214 -19.51 26.34 4.76
N THR A 215 -19.45 27.57 4.27
CA THR A 215 -18.30 28.04 3.48
C THR A 215 -17.03 28.09 4.32
N VAL A 216 -17.09 28.42 5.64
CA VAL A 216 -15.98 28.27 6.58
C VAL A 216 -15.52 26.81 6.63
N GLY A 217 -16.47 25.89 6.84
CA GLY A 217 -16.18 24.44 6.88
C GLY A 217 -15.51 23.96 5.61
N LYS A 218 -16.04 24.35 4.43
CA LYS A 218 -15.47 23.99 3.13
C LYS A 218 -14.08 24.59 2.88
N MET A 219 -13.84 25.82 3.32
CA MET A 219 -12.51 26.43 3.23
C MET A 219 -11.49 25.70 4.12
N LEU A 220 -11.86 25.35 5.36
CA LEU A 220 -10.99 24.57 6.25
C LEU A 220 -10.74 23.18 5.68
N GLU A 221 -11.74 22.55 5.09
CA GLU A 221 -11.63 21.28 4.37
C GLU A 221 -10.62 21.39 3.21
N ALA A 222 -10.78 22.36 2.30
CA ALA A 222 -9.91 22.57 1.15
C ALA A 222 -8.45 22.82 1.58
N ARG A 223 -8.24 23.71 2.56
CA ARG A 223 -6.91 23.99 3.13
C ARG A 223 -6.25 22.74 3.74
N SER A 224 -7.05 21.88 4.36
CA SER A 224 -6.55 20.68 5.00
C SER A 224 -6.24 19.59 3.98
N LYS A 225 -7.04 19.47 2.92
CA LYS A 225 -6.72 18.63 1.76
C LYS A 225 -5.38 19.04 1.14
N GLY A 226 -5.14 20.34 0.93
CA GLY A 226 -3.86 20.84 0.45
C GLY A 226 -2.68 20.42 1.33
N LYS A 227 -2.81 20.45 2.67
CA LYS A 227 -1.77 19.97 3.58
C LYS A 227 -1.53 18.47 3.55
N THR A 228 -2.52 17.66 3.22
CA THR A 228 -2.35 16.21 3.11
C THR A 228 -1.59 15.80 1.85
N THR A 229 -1.63 16.61 0.79
CA THR A 229 -0.85 16.42 -0.44
C THR A 229 0.59 16.94 -0.34
N ASP A 230 0.95 17.66 0.72
CA ASP A 230 2.29 18.26 0.88
C ASP A 230 3.42 17.20 0.88
N ALA A 231 3.17 16.00 1.36
CA ALA A 231 4.15 14.91 1.32
C ALA A 231 4.50 14.52 -0.13
N LEU A 232 3.48 14.38 -0.98
CA LEU A 232 3.65 14.06 -2.40
C LEU A 232 4.33 15.22 -3.15
N LYS A 233 3.90 16.47 -2.88
CA LYS A 233 4.54 17.68 -3.43
C LYS A 233 6.01 17.79 -3.03
N SER A 234 6.34 17.41 -1.79
CA SER A 234 7.72 17.43 -1.31
C SER A 234 8.60 16.45 -2.08
N LEU A 235 8.10 15.25 -2.39
CA LEU A 235 8.80 14.27 -3.21
C LEU A 235 8.99 14.77 -4.64
N MET A 236 7.95 15.34 -5.26
CA MET A 236 8.03 15.89 -6.62
C MET A 236 9.03 17.05 -6.73
N LYS A 237 9.14 17.91 -5.72
CA LYS A 237 10.10 19.01 -5.68
C LYS A 237 11.57 18.58 -5.61
N LEU A 238 11.84 17.33 -5.26
CA LEU A 238 13.20 16.78 -5.25
C LEU A 238 13.72 16.45 -6.65
N ALA A 239 12.82 16.29 -7.62
CA ALA A 239 13.20 16.00 -9.00
C ALA A 239 13.94 17.20 -9.63
N PRO A 240 15.17 17.01 -10.14
CA PRO A 240 15.87 18.03 -10.89
C PRO A 240 15.11 18.35 -12.18
N LYS A 241 15.16 19.63 -12.60
CA LYS A 241 14.54 20.07 -13.87
C LYS A 241 15.48 19.98 -15.05
N THR A 242 16.77 19.88 -14.81
CA THR A 242 17.83 19.83 -15.82
C THR A 242 18.89 18.80 -15.45
N ALA A 243 19.60 18.30 -16.47
CA ALA A 243 20.74 17.41 -16.32
C ALA A 243 21.93 17.96 -17.14
N ILE A 244 23.16 17.68 -16.68
CA ILE A 244 24.37 17.96 -17.44
C ILE A 244 24.78 16.66 -18.12
N VAL A 245 24.63 16.59 -19.45
CA VAL A 245 24.90 15.40 -20.25
C VAL A 245 26.15 15.63 -21.10
N LEU A 246 26.99 14.62 -21.24
CA LEU A 246 28.14 14.66 -22.14
C LEU A 246 27.68 14.29 -23.57
N ARG A 247 27.73 15.25 -24.49
CA ARG A 247 27.49 15.04 -25.93
C ARG A 247 28.74 15.42 -26.70
N SER A 248 29.33 14.45 -27.37
CA SER A 248 30.60 14.63 -28.12
C SER A 248 31.72 15.22 -27.26
N ASP A 249 31.91 14.71 -26.02
CA ASP A 249 32.87 15.16 -25.01
C ASP A 249 32.68 16.60 -24.50
N GLN A 250 31.53 17.23 -24.77
CA GLN A 250 31.18 18.52 -24.23
C GLN A 250 30.00 18.40 -23.26
N GLU A 251 30.12 19.09 -22.14
CA GLU A 251 29.03 19.18 -21.17
C GLU A 251 27.92 20.11 -21.67
N VAL A 252 26.73 19.60 -21.81
CA VAL A 252 25.56 20.33 -22.26
C VAL A 252 24.47 20.20 -21.21
N THR A 253 23.96 21.33 -20.72
CA THR A 253 22.78 21.33 -19.84
C THR A 253 21.53 21.16 -20.67
N VAL A 254 20.78 20.09 -20.42
CA VAL A 254 19.52 19.78 -21.10
C VAL A 254 18.37 19.68 -20.10
N PRO A 255 17.11 19.96 -20.53
CA PRO A 255 15.95 19.60 -19.74
C PRO A 255 15.92 18.08 -19.46
N ILE A 256 15.38 17.69 -18.30
CA ILE A 256 15.38 16.28 -17.86
C ILE A 256 14.66 15.35 -18.85
N GLU A 257 13.65 15.87 -19.55
CA GLU A 257 12.87 15.15 -20.55
C GLU A 257 13.68 14.79 -21.81
N GLN A 258 14.83 15.43 -22.02
CA GLN A 258 15.73 15.19 -23.17
C GLN A 258 16.86 14.22 -22.85
N VAL A 259 16.91 13.69 -21.63
CA VAL A 259 17.87 12.65 -21.24
C VAL A 259 17.32 11.29 -21.70
N HIS A 260 18.16 10.51 -22.37
CA HIS A 260 17.82 9.19 -22.87
C HIS A 260 18.62 8.11 -22.15
N LYS A 261 18.10 6.89 -22.15
CA LYS A 261 18.83 5.74 -21.63
C LYS A 261 20.13 5.54 -22.41
N GLY A 262 21.25 5.39 -21.66
CA GLY A 262 22.60 5.30 -22.21
C GLY A 262 23.33 6.63 -22.34
N ASP A 263 22.67 7.79 -22.08
CA ASP A 263 23.36 9.08 -22.00
C ASP A 263 24.31 9.10 -20.79
N ILE A 264 25.49 9.68 -20.99
CA ILE A 264 26.43 9.89 -19.89
C ILE A 264 26.16 11.25 -19.28
N PHE A 265 25.87 11.29 -17.99
CA PHE A 265 25.64 12.53 -17.25
C PHE A 265 26.67 12.71 -16.14
N VAL A 266 26.85 13.96 -15.76
CA VAL A 266 27.86 14.40 -14.80
C VAL A 266 27.16 15.00 -13.58
N VAL A 267 27.65 14.66 -12.38
CA VAL A 267 27.13 15.24 -11.13
C VAL A 267 28.28 15.72 -10.26
N ARG A 268 28.25 16.99 -9.91
CA ARG A 268 29.22 17.66 -9.05
C ARG A 268 28.81 17.60 -7.58
N PRO A 269 29.73 17.81 -6.65
CA PRO A 269 29.41 17.94 -5.22
C PRO A 269 28.32 19.00 -4.98
N GLY A 270 27.28 18.62 -4.21
CA GLY A 270 26.13 19.47 -3.90
C GLY A 270 24.99 19.42 -4.93
N GLU A 271 25.17 18.75 -6.07
CA GLU A 271 24.13 18.64 -7.10
C GLU A 271 23.24 17.40 -6.85
N ASN A 272 21.98 17.49 -7.29
CA ASN A 272 21.08 16.36 -7.29
C ASN A 272 21.35 15.46 -8.52
N ILE A 273 21.27 14.15 -8.32
CA ILE A 273 21.36 13.17 -9.39
C ILE A 273 20.10 13.27 -10.26
N PRO A 274 20.23 13.49 -11.58
CA PRO A 274 19.09 13.84 -12.42
C PRO A 274 18.19 12.64 -12.78
N VAL A 275 18.79 11.48 -13.08
CA VAL A 275 18.12 10.25 -13.47
C VAL A 275 18.80 9.06 -12.83
N ASP A 276 18.15 7.88 -12.82
CA ASP A 276 18.79 6.66 -12.31
C ASP A 276 19.93 6.24 -13.25
N GLY A 277 21.05 5.82 -12.68
CA GLY A 277 22.23 5.46 -13.47
C GLY A 277 23.21 4.55 -12.73
N VAL A 278 24.27 4.20 -13.44
CA VAL A 278 25.44 3.47 -12.90
C VAL A 278 26.63 4.40 -12.96
N ILE A 279 27.42 4.48 -11.91
CA ILE A 279 28.68 5.22 -11.89
C ILE A 279 29.68 4.54 -12.81
N ILE A 280 30.19 5.24 -13.82
CA ILE A 280 31.23 4.73 -14.72
C ILE A 280 32.63 5.26 -14.34
N GLU A 281 32.69 6.43 -13.68
CA GLU A 281 33.95 7.06 -13.27
C GLU A 281 33.72 7.91 -12.02
N GLY A 282 34.65 7.82 -11.07
CA GLY A 282 34.62 8.60 -9.84
C GLY A 282 34.12 7.82 -8.62
N THR A 283 34.25 8.48 -7.45
CA THR A 283 33.76 7.97 -6.15
C THR A 283 33.11 9.12 -5.41
N SER A 284 32.04 8.86 -4.68
CA SER A 284 31.35 9.89 -3.89
C SER A 284 30.55 9.31 -2.73
N ALA A 285 30.31 10.14 -1.71
CA ALA A 285 29.29 9.89 -0.70
C ALA A 285 27.96 10.49 -1.20
N VAL A 286 26.95 9.66 -1.41
CA VAL A 286 25.64 10.05 -1.92
C VAL A 286 24.62 10.04 -0.77
N ASN A 287 23.93 11.17 -0.58
CA ASN A 287 22.84 11.26 0.38
C ASN A 287 21.53 10.80 -0.26
N GLU A 288 21.07 9.62 0.16
CA GLU A 288 19.83 8.99 -0.33
C GLU A 288 18.64 9.26 0.58
N SER A 289 18.76 10.17 1.56
CA SER A 289 17.72 10.44 2.57
C SER A 289 16.36 10.85 1.99
N ALA A 290 16.36 11.43 0.80
CA ALA A 290 15.16 11.82 0.08
C ALA A 290 14.27 10.62 -0.30
N LEU A 291 14.86 9.47 -0.62
CA LEU A 291 14.19 8.24 -1.04
C LEU A 291 14.10 7.22 0.09
N THR A 292 15.19 7.05 0.84
CA THR A 292 15.28 6.03 1.89
C THR A 292 14.91 6.55 3.28
N GLY A 293 14.98 7.87 3.50
CA GLY A 293 14.82 8.49 4.83
C GLY A 293 16.05 8.31 5.74
N GLU A 294 17.18 7.81 5.23
CA GLU A 294 18.42 7.67 6.00
C GLU A 294 19.30 8.90 5.86
N SER A 295 19.74 9.47 6.97
CA SER A 295 20.54 10.69 6.97
C SER A 295 22.03 10.46 6.74
N ILE A 296 22.49 9.19 6.82
CA ILE A 296 23.91 8.84 6.65
C ILE A 296 24.17 8.66 5.15
N PRO A 297 25.09 9.42 4.56
CA PRO A 297 25.47 9.23 3.16
C PRO A 297 26.08 7.85 2.91
N VAL A 298 25.82 7.30 1.73
CA VAL A 298 26.35 6.01 1.30
C VAL A 298 27.51 6.24 0.35
N ASP A 299 28.66 5.62 0.62
CA ASP A 299 29.81 5.67 -0.29
C ASP A 299 29.53 4.85 -1.54
N LYS A 300 29.75 5.46 -2.70
CA LYS A 300 29.51 4.88 -4.03
C LYS A 300 30.76 4.99 -4.88
N ALA A 301 31.04 3.96 -5.66
CA ALA A 301 32.19 3.84 -6.56
C ALA A 301 31.73 3.42 -7.97
N ALA A 302 32.66 3.32 -8.91
CA ALA A 302 32.39 2.84 -10.25
C ALA A 302 31.76 1.43 -10.24
N GLY A 303 30.65 1.26 -10.91
CA GLY A 303 29.80 0.06 -10.92
C GLY A 303 28.58 0.15 -10.00
N ASP A 304 28.51 1.10 -9.06
CA ASP A 304 27.38 1.25 -8.16
C ASP A 304 26.20 2.00 -8.80
N LEU A 305 24.99 1.62 -8.38
CA LEU A 305 23.76 2.28 -8.80
C LEU A 305 23.53 3.59 -8.04
N VAL A 306 23.06 4.59 -8.75
CA VAL A 306 22.61 5.87 -8.21
C VAL A 306 21.17 6.15 -8.64
N SER A 307 20.38 6.78 -7.77
CA SER A 307 18.98 7.07 -8.00
C SER A 307 18.70 8.55 -8.17
N ALA A 308 17.74 8.87 -9.02
CA ALA A 308 17.26 10.23 -9.23
C ALA A 308 16.84 10.91 -7.92
N ALA A 309 17.09 12.24 -7.83
CA ALA A 309 16.77 13.09 -6.67
C ALA A 309 17.61 12.83 -5.40
N THR A 310 18.58 11.95 -5.42
CA THR A 310 19.60 11.85 -4.37
C THR A 310 20.68 12.90 -4.57
N VAL A 311 21.40 13.25 -3.49
CA VAL A 311 22.35 14.39 -3.51
C VAL A 311 23.78 13.86 -3.47
N ASN A 312 24.57 14.24 -4.46
CA ASN A 312 26.01 14.00 -4.44
C ASN A 312 26.68 14.93 -3.43
N GLN A 313 27.26 14.39 -2.35
CA GLN A 313 27.87 15.23 -1.30
C GLN A 313 29.34 15.52 -1.51
N SER A 314 30.08 14.57 -2.08
CA SER A 314 31.52 14.71 -2.25
C SER A 314 31.94 14.12 -3.62
N GLY A 315 33.10 14.44 -4.10
CA GLY A 315 33.61 13.87 -5.34
C GLY A 315 32.81 14.24 -6.60
N PHE A 316 33.42 14.03 -7.72
CA PHE A 316 32.87 14.20 -9.05
C PHE A 316 32.59 12.82 -9.60
N ILE A 317 31.36 12.58 -10.09
CA ILE A 317 30.98 11.32 -10.65
C ILE A 317 30.43 11.47 -12.08
N LYS A 318 30.78 10.55 -12.95
CA LYS A 318 30.15 10.35 -14.26
C LYS A 318 29.32 9.08 -14.20
N CYS A 319 28.09 9.19 -14.66
CA CYS A 319 27.13 8.09 -14.61
C CYS A 319 26.52 7.85 -15.99
N GLU A 320 26.21 6.60 -16.29
CA GLU A 320 25.42 6.23 -17.46
C GLU A 320 23.95 6.08 -17.06
N ALA A 321 23.03 6.71 -17.76
CA ALA A 321 21.61 6.69 -17.50
C ALA A 321 21.01 5.30 -17.78
N THR A 322 20.43 4.66 -16.77
CA THR A 322 19.80 3.33 -16.88
C THR A 322 18.28 3.41 -16.95
N ARG A 323 17.66 4.34 -16.20
CA ARG A 323 16.22 4.60 -16.22
C ARG A 323 15.98 6.11 -16.31
N VAL A 324 15.05 6.51 -17.18
CA VAL A 324 14.75 7.93 -17.46
C VAL A 324 13.25 8.19 -17.46
N GLY A 325 12.82 9.43 -17.25
CA GLY A 325 11.43 9.83 -17.31
C GLY A 325 10.55 9.13 -16.28
N GLU A 326 9.48 8.47 -16.75
CA GLU A 326 8.52 7.77 -15.86
C GLU A 326 9.10 6.50 -15.22
N ASP A 327 10.18 5.94 -15.78
CA ASP A 327 10.80 4.71 -15.29
C ASP A 327 11.80 4.95 -14.16
N THR A 328 12.12 6.22 -13.82
CA THR A 328 13.00 6.51 -12.69
C THR A 328 12.39 6.06 -11.37
N THR A 329 13.24 5.63 -10.44
CA THR A 329 12.84 5.20 -9.09
C THR A 329 11.95 6.25 -8.41
N LEU A 330 12.30 7.54 -8.51
CA LEU A 330 11.48 8.62 -7.96
C LEU A 330 10.10 8.69 -8.61
N SER A 331 10.02 8.61 -9.95
CA SER A 331 8.74 8.64 -10.69
C SER A 331 7.86 7.47 -10.31
N GLN A 332 8.42 6.27 -10.14
CA GLN A 332 7.69 5.09 -9.68
C GLN A 332 7.16 5.25 -8.24
N ILE A 333 7.96 5.82 -7.34
CA ILE A 333 7.51 6.14 -5.97
C ILE A 333 6.34 7.12 -6.00
N ILE A 334 6.45 8.22 -6.76
CA ILE A 334 5.38 9.22 -6.92
C ILE A 334 4.11 8.56 -7.47
N LYS A 335 4.24 7.71 -8.48
CA LYS A 335 3.13 6.97 -9.07
C LYS A 335 2.46 6.04 -8.04
N MET A 336 3.23 5.24 -7.31
CA MET A 336 2.69 4.34 -6.27
C MET A 336 1.92 5.12 -5.20
N VAL A 337 2.46 6.24 -4.71
CA VAL A 337 1.76 7.08 -3.71
C VAL A 337 0.50 7.72 -4.29
N SER A 338 0.53 8.13 -5.55
CA SER A 338 -0.63 8.69 -6.27
C SER A 338 -1.72 7.62 -6.48
N ASP A 339 -1.34 6.42 -6.90
CA ASP A 339 -2.26 5.29 -7.10
C ASP A 339 -2.91 4.85 -5.79
N ALA A 340 -2.12 4.79 -4.70
CA ALA A 340 -2.66 4.53 -3.37
C ALA A 340 -3.69 5.58 -2.93
N ALA A 341 -3.48 6.85 -3.27
CA ALA A 341 -4.43 7.92 -2.98
C ALA A 341 -5.72 7.84 -3.83
N ALA A 342 -5.64 7.25 -5.03
CA ALA A 342 -6.78 7.07 -5.93
C ALA A 342 -7.64 5.84 -5.56
N THR A 343 -7.10 4.87 -4.82
CA THR A 343 -7.82 3.66 -4.39
C THR A 343 -8.64 3.90 -3.12
N LYS A 344 -9.68 3.10 -2.91
CA LYS A 344 -10.50 3.15 -1.69
C LYS A 344 -10.32 1.91 -0.82
N ALA A 345 -10.00 2.15 0.44
CA ALA A 345 -10.00 1.12 1.47
C ALA A 345 -11.41 0.55 1.72
N PRO A 346 -11.57 -0.72 2.12
CA PRO A 346 -12.85 -1.34 2.44
C PRO A 346 -13.68 -0.54 3.46
N ILE A 347 -13.05 0.01 4.48
CA ILE A 347 -13.71 0.84 5.50
C ILE A 347 -14.30 2.14 4.89
N ALA A 348 -13.67 2.72 3.87
CA ALA A 348 -14.18 3.89 3.16
C ALA A 348 -15.46 3.55 2.37
N LYS A 349 -15.51 2.36 1.75
CA LYS A 349 -16.71 1.88 1.02
C LYS A 349 -17.91 1.72 1.95
N ILE A 350 -17.68 1.28 3.20
CA ILE A 350 -18.73 1.17 4.23
C ILE A 350 -19.23 2.57 4.62
N ALA A 351 -18.33 3.52 4.88
CA ALA A 351 -18.68 4.89 5.23
C ALA A 351 -19.49 5.59 4.12
N ASP A 352 -19.11 5.38 2.85
CA ASP A 352 -19.83 5.91 1.69
C ASP A 352 -21.25 5.33 1.57
N ARG A 353 -21.42 4.02 1.82
CA ARG A 353 -22.75 3.37 1.82
C ARG A 353 -23.66 3.95 2.90
N VAL A 354 -23.13 4.13 4.10
CA VAL A 354 -23.85 4.77 5.22
C VAL A 354 -24.26 6.19 4.84
N SER A 355 -23.35 6.98 4.27
CA SER A 355 -23.64 8.35 3.79
C SER A 355 -24.78 8.39 2.77
N GLY A 356 -24.84 7.43 1.85
CA GLY A 356 -25.88 7.35 0.82
C GLY A 356 -27.30 7.11 1.38
N ILE A 357 -27.42 6.44 2.54
CA ILE A 357 -28.70 6.20 3.22
C ILE A 357 -29.03 7.36 4.15
N PHE A 358 -28.03 7.97 4.75
CA PHE A 358 -28.17 8.97 5.80
C PHE A 358 -28.90 10.23 5.31
N VAL A 359 -28.57 10.77 4.14
CA VAL A 359 -29.15 12.02 3.63
C VAL A 359 -30.66 11.89 3.37
N PRO A 360 -31.18 10.85 2.67
CA PRO A 360 -32.61 10.62 2.55
C PRO A 360 -33.32 10.45 3.90
N ALA A 361 -32.70 9.73 4.84
CA ALA A 361 -33.25 9.52 6.18
C ALA A 361 -33.41 10.85 6.92
N VAL A 362 -32.41 11.73 6.87
CA VAL A 362 -32.45 13.07 7.49
C VAL A 362 -33.55 13.93 6.89
N ILE A 363 -33.72 13.94 5.56
CA ILE A 363 -34.82 14.68 4.92
C ILE A 363 -36.18 14.17 5.43
N THR A 364 -36.34 12.86 5.57
CA THR A 364 -37.56 12.27 6.13
C THR A 364 -37.78 12.68 7.57
N ILE A 365 -36.74 12.62 8.41
CA ILE A 365 -36.79 13.07 9.82
C ILE A 365 -37.20 14.54 9.91
N ALA A 366 -36.63 15.40 9.07
CA ALA A 366 -36.97 16.83 9.06
C ALA A 366 -38.43 17.07 8.70
N ILE A 367 -38.96 16.39 7.68
CA ILE A 367 -40.39 16.48 7.29
C ILE A 367 -41.29 15.99 8.42
N VAL A 368 -40.98 14.81 8.97
CA VAL A 368 -41.75 14.21 10.08
C VAL A 368 -41.72 15.12 11.31
N THR A 369 -40.56 15.70 11.64
CA THR A 369 -40.43 16.66 12.74
C THR A 369 -41.33 17.87 12.53
N THR A 370 -41.33 18.48 11.36
CA THR A 370 -42.18 19.61 11.01
C THR A 370 -43.68 19.25 11.17
N ILE A 371 -44.09 18.09 10.66
CA ILE A 371 -45.48 17.62 10.74
C ILE A 371 -45.89 17.39 12.21
N ILE A 372 -45.04 16.75 13.02
CA ILE A 372 -45.34 16.51 14.44
C ILE A 372 -45.55 17.81 15.18
N TRP A 373 -44.68 18.82 15.02
CA TRP A 373 -44.84 20.12 15.68
C TRP A 373 -46.07 20.87 15.21
N LEU A 374 -46.47 20.74 13.93
CA LEU A 374 -47.75 21.27 13.45
C LEU A 374 -48.98 20.60 14.11
N LEU A 375 -48.93 19.26 14.21
CA LEU A 375 -50.03 18.49 14.86
C LEU A 375 -50.13 18.76 16.36
N THR A 376 -49.06 19.23 17.02
CA THR A 376 -49.08 19.65 18.41
C THR A 376 -49.61 21.09 18.60
N GLY A 377 -50.08 21.74 17.53
CA GLY A 377 -50.73 23.05 17.59
C GLY A 377 -49.81 24.27 17.58
N HIS A 378 -48.51 24.06 17.21
CA HIS A 378 -47.59 25.16 17.05
C HIS A 378 -47.71 25.81 15.67
N GLU A 379 -47.33 27.06 15.59
CA GLU A 379 -47.31 27.81 14.32
C GLU A 379 -46.37 27.24 13.31
N PHE A 380 -46.69 27.44 12.02
CA PHE A 380 -45.89 26.85 10.92
C PHE A 380 -44.42 27.32 10.96
N GLY A 381 -44.15 28.60 11.25
CA GLY A 381 -42.78 29.14 11.37
C GLY A 381 -41.96 28.41 12.43
N TYR A 382 -42.57 28.15 13.61
CA TYR A 382 -41.90 27.39 14.67
C TYR A 382 -41.61 25.93 14.26
N ALA A 383 -42.57 25.22 13.67
CA ALA A 383 -42.43 23.85 13.22
C ALA A 383 -41.38 23.72 12.13
N LEU A 384 -41.37 24.65 11.17
CA LEU A 384 -40.41 24.73 10.07
C LEU A 384 -38.98 24.95 10.59
N ALA A 385 -38.78 25.82 11.58
CA ALA A 385 -37.48 26.05 12.20
C ALA A 385 -36.86 24.78 12.80
N ARG A 386 -37.68 23.85 13.36
CA ARG A 386 -37.21 22.55 13.86
C ARG A 386 -36.79 21.66 12.72
N GLY A 387 -37.57 21.59 11.64
CA GLY A 387 -37.19 20.84 10.44
C GLY A 387 -35.88 21.34 9.79
N ILE A 388 -35.73 22.67 9.70
CA ILE A 388 -34.50 23.31 9.22
C ILE A 388 -33.31 22.96 10.11
N SER A 389 -33.47 23.01 11.44
CA SER A 389 -32.42 22.63 12.39
C SER A 389 -31.93 21.20 12.17
N VAL A 390 -32.85 20.25 11.92
CA VAL A 390 -32.54 18.88 11.61
C VAL A 390 -31.73 18.78 10.29
N LEU A 391 -32.15 19.45 9.21
CA LEU A 391 -31.43 19.44 7.94
C LEU A 391 -30.02 19.97 8.07
N VAL A 392 -29.83 21.04 8.83
CA VAL A 392 -28.52 21.72 8.94
C VAL A 392 -27.54 20.93 9.80
N ILE A 393 -27.95 20.47 10.99
CA ILE A 393 -27.05 19.75 11.90
C ILE A 393 -26.62 18.39 11.36
N SER A 394 -27.45 17.78 10.54
CA SER A 394 -27.25 16.41 10.05
C SER A 394 -26.36 16.29 8.83
N CYS A 395 -25.56 17.29 8.51
CA CYS A 395 -24.65 17.18 7.37
C CYS A 395 -23.52 16.16 7.65
N PRO A 396 -23.34 15.12 6.81
CA PRO A 396 -22.30 14.12 6.98
C PRO A 396 -20.93 14.55 6.39
N CYS A 397 -20.57 15.84 6.46
CA CYS A 397 -19.38 16.40 5.85
C CYS A 397 -18.09 15.73 6.35
N ALA A 398 -17.97 15.58 7.67
CA ALA A 398 -16.81 14.97 8.31
C ALA A 398 -16.66 13.48 7.97
N LEU A 399 -17.76 12.76 7.71
CA LEU A 399 -17.75 11.33 7.39
C LEU A 399 -17.04 11.05 6.06
N GLY A 400 -17.24 11.89 5.04
CA GLY A 400 -16.62 11.76 3.72
C GLY A 400 -15.10 11.99 3.74
N LEU A 401 -14.59 12.68 4.77
CA LEU A 401 -13.17 12.99 4.92
C LEU A 401 -12.44 12.08 5.90
N ALA A 402 -13.18 11.43 6.81
CA ALA A 402 -12.64 10.67 7.93
C ALA A 402 -11.61 9.61 7.50
N THR A 403 -11.88 8.89 6.42
CA THR A 403 -11.01 7.83 5.92
C THR A 403 -9.97 8.33 4.92
N PRO A 404 -10.31 9.09 3.84
CA PRO A 404 -9.33 9.45 2.81
C PRO A 404 -8.17 10.30 3.34
N VAL A 405 -8.46 11.24 4.25
CA VAL A 405 -7.42 12.12 4.82
C VAL A 405 -6.43 11.31 5.67
N ALA A 406 -6.93 10.40 6.51
CA ALA A 406 -6.05 9.55 7.34
C ALA A 406 -5.18 8.61 6.50
N ILE A 407 -5.75 8.00 5.45
CA ILE A 407 -5.01 7.14 4.50
C ILE A 407 -3.91 7.94 3.79
N MET A 408 -4.22 9.15 3.29
CA MET A 408 -3.24 9.95 2.59
C MET A 408 -2.09 10.40 3.50
N VAL A 409 -2.39 10.79 4.74
CA VAL A 409 -1.35 11.11 5.74
C VAL A 409 -0.54 9.87 6.08
N GLY A 410 -1.19 8.70 6.26
CA GLY A 410 -0.52 7.43 6.51
C GLY A 410 0.42 7.02 5.37
N ASN A 411 -0.05 7.07 4.11
CA ASN A 411 0.77 6.79 2.94
C ASN A 411 1.94 7.78 2.80
N GLY A 412 1.68 9.07 3.02
CA GLY A 412 2.72 10.09 2.98
C GLY A 412 3.80 9.88 4.05
N MET A 413 3.41 9.42 5.25
CA MET A 413 4.36 9.03 6.30
C MET A 413 5.14 7.78 5.92
N GLY A 414 4.47 6.76 5.38
CA GLY A 414 5.13 5.55 4.87
C GLY A 414 6.20 5.91 3.85
N ALA A 415 5.84 6.67 2.81
CA ALA A 415 6.74 7.08 1.74
C ALA A 415 7.98 7.83 2.26
N ARG A 416 7.82 8.77 3.19
CA ARG A 416 8.94 9.49 3.83
C ARG A 416 9.91 8.58 4.60
N ASN A 417 9.46 7.41 5.01
CA ASN A 417 10.26 6.42 5.73
C ASN A 417 10.70 5.24 4.86
N GLY A 418 10.48 5.31 3.54
CA GLY A 418 10.82 4.25 2.61
C GLY A 418 9.85 3.07 2.62
N ILE A 419 8.64 3.22 3.15
CA ILE A 419 7.58 2.22 3.18
C ILE A 419 6.47 2.65 2.20
N LEU A 420 6.34 1.97 1.07
CA LEU A 420 5.42 2.33 0.00
C LEU A 420 4.24 1.36 -0.04
N PHE A 421 3.04 1.85 0.22
CA PHE A 421 1.79 1.10 0.05
C PHE A 421 1.25 1.35 -1.35
N LYS A 422 1.03 0.31 -2.15
CA LYS A 422 0.51 0.47 -3.51
C LYS A 422 -0.96 0.87 -3.56
N THR A 423 -1.72 0.49 -2.54
CA THR A 423 -3.15 0.78 -2.47
C THR A 423 -3.59 1.17 -1.05
N ALA A 424 -4.72 1.85 -0.95
CA ALA A 424 -5.36 2.08 0.36
C ALA A 424 -5.80 0.78 1.04
N VAL A 425 -6.06 -0.27 0.24
CA VAL A 425 -6.39 -1.62 0.75
C VAL A 425 -5.18 -2.21 1.44
N SER A 426 -4.00 -2.13 0.81
CA SER A 426 -2.74 -2.63 1.38
C SER A 426 -2.42 -1.97 2.72
N LEU A 427 -2.64 -0.64 2.84
CA LEU A 427 -2.47 0.08 4.10
C LEU A 427 -3.48 -0.40 5.16
N GLU A 428 -4.73 -0.71 4.79
CA GLU A 428 -5.75 -1.19 5.73
C GLU A 428 -5.47 -2.62 6.18
N GLU A 429 -5.16 -3.54 5.25
CA GLU A 429 -5.00 -4.96 5.52
C GLU A 429 -3.70 -5.28 6.28
N ALA A 430 -2.61 -4.54 6.04
CA ALA A 430 -1.34 -4.75 6.75
C ALA A 430 -1.48 -4.69 8.28
N GLY A 431 -2.37 -3.84 8.80
CA GLY A 431 -2.63 -3.75 10.24
C GLY A 431 -3.38 -4.93 10.84
N LYS A 432 -4.03 -5.74 10.01
CA LYS A 432 -4.86 -6.89 10.37
C LYS A 432 -4.11 -8.23 10.29
N VAL A 433 -2.85 -8.20 9.85
CA VAL A 433 -2.00 -9.38 9.70
C VAL A 433 -1.82 -10.10 11.04
N GLN A 434 -1.94 -11.43 11.01
CA GLN A 434 -1.82 -12.33 12.15
C GLN A 434 -0.62 -13.27 12.04
N ILE A 435 -0.19 -13.56 10.80
CA ILE A 435 0.96 -14.40 10.48
C ILE A 435 1.85 -13.64 9.52
N VAL A 436 3.15 -13.60 9.77
CA VAL A 436 4.17 -13.09 8.86
C VAL A 436 5.04 -14.26 8.42
N ALA A 437 4.99 -14.59 7.15
CA ALA A 437 5.87 -15.55 6.51
C ALA A 437 7.07 -14.80 5.91
N LEU A 438 8.27 -15.14 6.35
CA LEU A 438 9.52 -14.53 5.92
C LEU A 438 10.29 -15.51 5.03
N ASP A 439 10.71 -15.09 3.84
CA ASP A 439 11.74 -15.81 3.14
C ASP A 439 13.06 -15.74 3.93
N LYS A 440 13.93 -16.72 3.74
CA LYS A 440 15.25 -16.70 4.39
C LYS A 440 16.19 -15.72 3.69
N THR A 441 16.46 -16.01 2.40
CA THR A 441 17.56 -15.40 1.63
C THR A 441 17.21 -13.97 1.23
N GLY A 442 18.10 -12.99 1.49
CA GLY A 442 17.86 -11.58 1.19
C GLY A 442 16.84 -10.90 2.11
N THR A 443 16.02 -11.66 2.85
CA THR A 443 15.00 -11.16 3.77
C THR A 443 15.45 -11.20 5.22
N ILE A 444 15.60 -12.40 5.81
CA ILE A 444 16.18 -12.59 7.16
C ILE A 444 17.70 -12.44 7.12
N THR A 445 18.32 -12.95 6.06
CA THR A 445 19.75 -12.91 5.82
C THR A 445 20.11 -11.84 4.78
N SER A 446 21.40 -11.52 4.68
CA SER A 446 21.90 -10.51 3.73
C SER A 446 21.70 -10.89 2.25
N GLY A 447 21.57 -12.20 1.96
CA GLY A 447 21.53 -12.74 0.62
C GLY A 447 22.88 -12.80 -0.07
N GLN A 448 23.92 -12.36 0.63
CA GLN A 448 25.30 -12.42 0.16
C GLN A 448 26.11 -13.31 1.12
N PRO A 449 26.66 -14.42 0.63
CA PRO A 449 27.53 -15.26 1.45
C PRO A 449 28.78 -14.47 1.91
N GLU A 450 29.18 -14.66 3.17
CA GLU A 450 30.38 -14.06 3.75
C GLU A 450 31.23 -15.14 4.43
N VAL A 451 32.55 -14.90 4.51
CA VAL A 451 33.46 -15.77 5.27
C VAL A 451 33.21 -15.53 6.75
N THR A 452 32.83 -16.57 7.46
CA THR A 452 32.51 -16.49 8.90
C THR A 452 33.61 -17.07 9.81
N ASP A 453 34.32 -18.09 9.34
CA ASP A 453 35.36 -18.75 10.12
C ASP A 453 36.52 -19.19 9.21
N LEU A 454 37.73 -19.02 9.72
CA LEU A 454 38.98 -19.49 9.17
C LEU A 454 39.60 -20.49 10.16
N LEU A 455 39.72 -21.74 9.76
CA LEU A 455 40.30 -22.82 10.59
C LEU A 455 41.52 -23.41 9.88
N PRO A 456 42.72 -22.85 10.06
CA PRO A 456 43.93 -23.38 9.47
C PRO A 456 44.30 -24.74 10.08
N ALA A 457 44.98 -25.59 9.33
CA ALA A 457 45.58 -26.82 9.81
C ALA A 457 46.86 -26.52 10.62
N ASP A 458 47.32 -27.49 11.40
CA ASP A 458 48.49 -27.32 12.28
C ASP A 458 49.73 -26.87 11.47
N GLY A 459 50.29 -25.72 11.90
CA GLY A 459 51.48 -25.14 11.26
C GLY A 459 51.19 -24.20 10.09
N ILE A 460 49.93 -23.95 9.74
CA ILE A 460 49.49 -23.01 8.68
C ILE A 460 48.88 -21.77 9.36
N SER A 461 49.15 -20.59 8.81
CA SER A 461 48.51 -19.35 9.27
C SER A 461 47.17 -19.12 8.58
N GLU A 462 46.29 -18.36 9.21
CA GLU A 462 45.01 -17.93 8.57
C GLU A 462 45.24 -17.18 7.27
N GLN A 463 46.32 -16.35 7.24
CA GLN A 463 46.67 -15.56 6.05
C GLN A 463 47.15 -16.47 4.90
N GLU A 464 47.92 -17.53 5.21
CA GLU A 464 48.33 -18.50 4.19
C GLU A 464 47.17 -19.32 3.62
N LEU A 465 46.25 -19.76 4.50
CA LEU A 465 45.03 -20.43 4.09
C LEU A 465 44.21 -19.53 3.18
N LEU A 466 43.96 -18.27 3.58
CA LEU A 466 43.13 -17.34 2.82
C LEU A 466 43.78 -16.95 1.48
N THR A 467 45.11 -16.72 1.44
CA THR A 467 45.86 -16.40 0.23
C THR A 467 45.76 -17.54 -0.81
N MET A 468 45.89 -18.78 -0.33
CA MET A 468 45.72 -19.95 -1.19
C MET A 468 44.29 -20.11 -1.73
N ALA A 469 43.32 -19.98 -0.83
CA ALA A 469 41.91 -20.01 -1.25
C ALA A 469 41.61 -18.89 -2.26
N PHE A 470 42.12 -17.69 -2.03
CA PHE A 470 41.98 -16.54 -2.91
C PHE A 470 42.57 -16.85 -4.32
N ALA A 471 43.77 -17.42 -4.37
CA ALA A 471 44.41 -17.81 -5.66
C ALA A 471 43.57 -18.84 -6.41
N LEU A 472 43.03 -19.87 -5.73
CA LEU A 472 42.23 -20.93 -6.31
C LEU A 472 40.86 -20.43 -6.78
N GLU A 473 40.21 -19.61 -5.97
CA GLU A 473 38.80 -19.16 -6.21
C GLU A 473 38.74 -17.95 -7.18
N LYS A 474 39.87 -17.25 -7.47
CA LYS A 474 39.92 -16.06 -8.34
C LYS A 474 39.33 -16.28 -9.75
N LYS A 475 39.39 -17.52 -10.24
CA LYS A 475 38.84 -17.90 -11.55
C LYS A 475 37.47 -18.59 -11.48
N SER A 476 36.89 -18.67 -10.29
CA SER A 476 35.61 -19.31 -10.03
C SER A 476 34.46 -18.27 -10.06
N GLU A 477 33.37 -18.59 -10.76
CA GLU A 477 32.17 -17.76 -10.79
C GLU A 477 31.16 -18.12 -9.69
N HIS A 478 31.51 -19.06 -8.82
CA HIS A 478 30.59 -19.55 -7.79
C HIS A 478 30.34 -18.48 -6.72
N PRO A 479 29.09 -18.32 -6.21
CA PRO A 479 28.77 -17.34 -5.15
C PRO A 479 29.63 -17.44 -3.90
N LEU A 480 30.02 -18.66 -3.48
CA LEU A 480 30.92 -18.88 -2.33
C LEU A 480 32.35 -18.41 -2.61
N ALA A 481 32.82 -18.47 -3.88
CA ALA A 481 34.10 -17.91 -4.28
C ALA A 481 34.11 -16.40 -4.09
N LYS A 482 33.07 -15.71 -4.50
CA LYS A 482 32.95 -14.25 -4.33
C LYS A 482 33.10 -13.82 -2.87
N ALA A 483 32.58 -14.59 -1.92
CA ALA A 483 32.74 -14.34 -0.49
C ALA A 483 34.21 -14.41 -0.05
N ILE A 484 34.93 -15.42 -0.51
CA ILE A 484 36.37 -15.59 -0.20
C ILE A 484 37.19 -14.48 -0.85
N LEU A 485 36.91 -14.13 -2.10
CA LEU A 485 37.55 -13.05 -2.84
C LEU A 485 37.37 -11.72 -2.09
N LYS A 486 36.12 -11.34 -1.76
CA LYS A 486 35.81 -10.13 -1.04
C LYS A 486 36.57 -10.05 0.30
N HIS A 487 36.54 -11.14 1.08
CA HIS A 487 37.22 -11.18 2.39
C HIS A 487 38.75 -11.05 2.27
N ALA A 488 39.35 -11.65 1.23
CA ALA A 488 40.76 -11.53 0.96
C ALA A 488 41.18 -10.12 0.50
N GLU A 489 40.35 -9.48 -0.34
CA GLU A 489 40.55 -8.11 -0.80
C GLU A 489 40.43 -7.09 0.36
N GLU A 490 39.49 -7.28 1.27
CA GLU A 490 39.35 -6.47 2.49
C GLU A 490 40.58 -6.55 3.40
N GLN A 491 41.26 -7.71 3.37
CA GLN A 491 42.55 -7.87 4.08
C GLN A 491 43.77 -7.42 3.25
N HIS A 492 43.53 -6.79 2.08
CA HIS A 492 44.57 -6.31 1.18
C HIS A 492 45.56 -7.39 0.72
N LEU A 493 45.06 -8.66 0.57
CA LEU A 493 45.87 -9.76 0.08
C LEU A 493 45.96 -9.70 -1.46
N THR A 494 47.12 -10.16 -1.95
CA THR A 494 47.32 -10.34 -3.39
C THR A 494 47.30 -11.81 -3.72
N ALA A 495 46.49 -12.20 -4.73
CA ALA A 495 46.40 -13.58 -5.20
C ALA A 495 47.57 -13.89 -6.15
N PRO A 496 48.40 -14.92 -5.86
CA PRO A 496 49.34 -15.45 -6.86
C PRO A 496 48.56 -16.07 -8.02
N GLU A 497 49.17 -16.05 -9.22
CA GLU A 497 48.54 -16.63 -10.42
C GLU A 497 48.60 -18.14 -10.39
N VAL A 498 47.46 -18.80 -10.62
CA VAL A 498 47.36 -20.25 -10.77
C VAL A 498 47.26 -20.63 -12.24
N THR A 499 47.83 -21.75 -12.58
CA THR A 499 47.77 -22.40 -13.91
C THR A 499 46.90 -23.66 -13.80
N ASP A 500 46.50 -24.21 -14.94
CA ASP A 500 45.77 -25.50 -15.04
C ASP A 500 44.52 -25.56 -14.13
N PHE A 501 43.75 -24.50 -14.20
CA PHE A 501 42.51 -24.37 -13.40
C PHE A 501 41.38 -25.23 -13.96
N HIS A 502 40.82 -26.09 -13.11
CA HIS A 502 39.69 -26.94 -13.43
C HIS A 502 38.59 -26.82 -12.41
N ALA A 503 37.39 -26.48 -12.87
CA ALA A 503 36.18 -26.58 -12.06
C ALA A 503 35.62 -28.02 -12.16
N LEU A 504 35.36 -28.63 -11.00
CA LEU A 504 34.86 -30.01 -10.88
C LEU A 504 33.38 -29.92 -10.39
N PRO A 505 32.41 -29.93 -11.32
CA PRO A 505 31.02 -29.71 -10.95
C PRO A 505 30.53 -30.62 -9.84
N GLY A 506 29.92 -30.03 -8.78
CA GLY A 506 29.42 -30.73 -7.60
C GLY A 506 30.48 -31.20 -6.58
N ASN A 507 31.77 -31.04 -6.87
CA ASN A 507 32.87 -31.48 -6.02
C ASN A 507 33.75 -30.35 -5.49
N GLY A 508 34.30 -29.52 -6.38
CA GLY A 508 35.19 -28.43 -5.98
C GLY A 508 36.04 -27.92 -7.17
N LEU A 509 37.23 -27.44 -6.84
CA LEU A 509 38.16 -26.81 -7.79
C LEU A 509 39.53 -27.46 -7.66
N SER A 510 40.30 -27.45 -8.76
CA SER A 510 41.72 -27.78 -8.73
C SER A 510 42.51 -26.81 -9.60
N ALA A 511 43.75 -26.51 -9.20
CA ALA A 511 44.68 -25.69 -9.97
C ALA A 511 46.14 -26.00 -9.57
N VAL A 512 47.09 -25.48 -10.32
CA VAL A 512 48.53 -25.61 -10.02
C VAL A 512 49.12 -24.23 -9.69
N LEU A 513 49.77 -24.13 -8.53
CA LEU A 513 50.51 -22.95 -8.10
C LEU A 513 51.99 -23.32 -7.86
N GLU A 514 52.94 -22.72 -8.61
CA GLU A 514 54.39 -22.96 -8.46
C GLU A 514 54.77 -24.45 -8.48
N GLN A 515 54.15 -25.27 -9.33
CA GLN A 515 54.28 -26.74 -9.44
C GLN A 515 53.59 -27.54 -8.30
N GLU A 516 52.85 -26.90 -7.41
CA GLU A 516 52.09 -27.54 -6.36
C GLU A 516 50.61 -27.64 -6.75
N THR A 517 50.00 -28.80 -6.56
CA THR A 517 48.56 -29.00 -6.81
C THR A 517 47.73 -28.43 -5.66
N LEU A 518 46.87 -27.50 -6.01
CA LEU A 518 45.86 -26.96 -5.07
C LEU A 518 44.49 -27.57 -5.39
N ILE A 519 43.77 -28.00 -4.36
CA ILE A 519 42.40 -28.44 -4.47
C ILE A 519 41.55 -27.76 -3.37
N GLY A 520 40.32 -27.39 -3.72
CA GLY A 520 39.36 -26.81 -2.76
C GLY A 520 37.97 -27.34 -3.06
N GLY A 521 37.13 -27.53 -2.04
CA GLY A 521 35.77 -27.96 -2.24
C GLY A 521 35.09 -28.58 -1.01
N SER A 522 34.04 -29.36 -1.27
CA SER A 522 33.23 -29.97 -0.23
C SER A 522 34.00 -30.97 0.63
N MET A 523 33.57 -31.17 1.88
CA MET A 523 34.11 -32.18 2.79
C MET A 523 34.18 -33.56 2.12
N LYS A 524 33.13 -33.98 1.45
CA LYS A 524 33.06 -35.29 0.76
C LYS A 524 34.13 -35.44 -0.30
N PHE A 525 34.35 -34.40 -1.08
CA PHE A 525 35.36 -34.41 -2.14
C PHE A 525 36.78 -34.43 -1.60
N ILE A 526 37.09 -33.52 -0.68
CA ILE A 526 38.44 -33.40 -0.13
C ILE A 526 38.84 -34.65 0.70
N SER A 527 37.90 -35.22 1.48
CA SER A 527 38.15 -36.45 2.24
C SER A 527 38.43 -37.68 1.39
N SER A 528 38.00 -37.68 0.11
CA SER A 528 38.35 -38.73 -0.84
C SER A 528 39.76 -38.59 -1.41
N GLN A 529 40.41 -37.43 -1.32
CA GLN A 529 41.70 -37.10 -1.88
C GLN A 529 42.80 -36.95 -0.83
N VAL A 530 42.43 -36.49 0.38
CA VAL A 530 43.33 -36.12 1.42
C VAL A 530 42.85 -36.63 2.79
N ASN A 531 43.81 -37.07 3.64
CA ASN A 531 43.47 -37.44 5.01
C ASN A 531 43.13 -36.19 5.83
N VAL A 532 41.84 -36.06 6.24
CA VAL A 532 41.36 -34.98 7.07
C VAL A 532 41.47 -35.40 8.54
N PRO A 533 42.21 -34.65 9.39
CA PRO A 533 42.27 -34.92 10.83
C PRO A 533 40.91 -34.95 11.49
N ALA A 534 40.68 -35.90 12.39
CA ALA A 534 39.38 -36.09 13.06
C ALA A 534 38.91 -34.82 13.80
N THR A 535 39.84 -34.04 14.35
CA THR A 535 39.57 -32.77 15.02
C THR A 535 38.99 -31.71 14.08
N LEU A 536 39.53 -31.60 12.85
CA LEU A 536 39.04 -30.66 11.86
C LEU A 536 37.74 -31.17 11.19
N SER A 537 37.59 -32.50 11.02
CA SER A 537 36.31 -33.09 10.55
C SER A 537 35.17 -32.77 11.52
N GLN A 538 35.36 -32.96 12.82
CA GLN A 538 34.36 -32.61 13.83
C GLN A 538 34.02 -31.10 13.86
N LYS A 539 35.07 -30.26 13.67
CA LYS A 539 34.82 -28.79 13.58
C LYS A 539 34.00 -28.44 12.33
N ALA A 540 34.30 -29.04 11.16
CA ALA A 540 33.54 -28.82 9.95
C ALA A 540 32.07 -29.30 10.07
N GLU A 541 31.85 -30.46 10.72
CA GLU A 541 30.51 -30.96 11.02
C GLU A 541 29.74 -30.00 11.93
N LYS A 542 30.40 -29.48 12.97
CA LYS A 542 29.81 -28.50 13.86
C LYS A 542 29.44 -27.19 13.11
N LEU A 543 30.33 -26.68 12.27
CA LEU A 543 30.04 -25.51 11.42
C LEU A 543 28.84 -25.78 10.48
N ALA A 544 28.76 -26.98 9.91
CA ALA A 544 27.60 -27.37 9.11
C ALA A 544 26.31 -27.46 9.95
N GLU A 545 26.41 -27.86 11.24
CA GLU A 545 25.29 -27.83 12.20
C GLU A 545 24.81 -26.43 12.52
N GLU A 546 25.72 -25.45 12.50
CA GLU A 546 25.43 -24.03 12.69
C GLU A 546 24.85 -23.37 11.41
N GLY A 547 24.66 -24.12 10.33
CA GLY A 547 24.12 -23.60 9.07
C GLY A 547 25.14 -22.99 8.12
N LYS A 548 26.43 -23.18 8.41
CA LYS A 548 27.54 -22.68 7.59
C LYS A 548 27.96 -23.73 6.57
N THR A 549 28.58 -23.29 5.48
CA THR A 549 29.16 -24.18 4.43
C THR A 549 30.66 -24.25 4.61
N PRO A 550 31.21 -25.34 5.18
CA PRO A 550 32.65 -25.52 5.30
C PRO A 550 33.24 -25.96 3.96
N LEU A 551 34.17 -25.17 3.44
CA LEU A 551 34.98 -25.45 2.28
C LEU A 551 36.38 -25.83 2.74
N LEU A 552 36.88 -26.99 2.31
CA LEU A 552 38.21 -27.50 2.65
C LEU A 552 39.21 -27.20 1.54
N PHE A 553 40.42 -26.82 1.92
CA PHE A 553 41.50 -26.52 1.00
C PHE A 553 42.71 -27.39 1.30
N ALA A 554 43.32 -27.93 0.25
CA ALA A 554 44.50 -28.78 0.39
C ALA A 554 45.54 -28.43 -0.67
N ARG A 555 46.85 -28.69 -0.33
CA ARG A 555 48.03 -28.46 -1.14
C ARG A 555 48.89 -29.73 -1.15
N ASN A 556 49.21 -30.24 -2.35
CA ASN A 556 50.01 -31.46 -2.52
C ASN A 556 49.56 -32.65 -1.64
N GLY A 557 48.25 -32.90 -1.57
CA GLY A 557 47.69 -34.00 -0.78
C GLY A 557 47.72 -33.80 0.74
N LYS A 558 48.00 -32.57 1.22
CA LYS A 558 47.92 -32.20 2.64
C LYS A 558 46.87 -31.14 2.85
N LEU A 559 46.01 -31.32 3.86
CA LEU A 559 45.00 -30.34 4.24
C LEU A 559 45.70 -29.05 4.72
N VAL A 560 45.25 -27.88 4.22
CA VAL A 560 45.71 -26.56 4.60
C VAL A 560 44.73 -25.93 5.61
N GLY A 561 43.46 -26.18 5.46
CA GLY A 561 42.47 -25.68 6.40
C GLY A 561 41.05 -25.72 5.88
N ILE A 562 40.16 -25.11 6.64
CA ILE A 562 38.72 -24.97 6.37
C ILE A 562 38.36 -23.49 6.36
N ILE A 563 37.62 -23.07 5.35
CA ILE A 563 36.98 -21.76 5.32
C ILE A 563 35.48 -22.00 5.37
N ALA A 564 34.79 -21.47 6.36
CA ALA A 564 33.34 -21.52 6.45
C ALA A 564 32.72 -20.27 5.83
N VAL A 565 31.75 -20.47 4.97
CA VAL A 565 31.00 -19.41 4.32
C VAL A 565 29.53 -19.58 4.66
N ALA A 566 28.85 -18.50 5.04
CA ALA A 566 27.43 -18.52 5.33
C ALA A 566 26.75 -17.26 4.83
N ASP A 567 25.46 -17.37 4.56
CA ASP A 567 24.58 -16.22 4.37
C ASP A 567 24.18 -15.69 5.77
N VAL A 568 24.72 -14.54 6.13
CA VAL A 568 24.68 -14.00 7.51
C VAL A 568 23.31 -13.37 7.77
N ILE A 569 22.76 -13.61 8.96
CA ILE A 569 21.52 -12.95 9.42
C ILE A 569 21.75 -11.44 9.53
N LYS A 570 20.84 -10.63 8.99
CA LYS A 570 20.87 -9.17 9.12
C LYS A 570 20.82 -8.79 10.61
N GLU A 571 21.57 -7.78 10.98
CA GLU A 571 21.70 -7.33 12.37
C GLU A 571 20.34 -6.96 13.00
N ASP A 572 19.42 -6.43 12.21
CA ASP A 572 18.09 -6.01 12.68
C ASP A 572 17.04 -7.14 12.68
N SER A 573 17.30 -8.30 12.06
CA SER A 573 16.31 -9.37 11.89
C SER A 573 15.82 -9.96 13.22
N PRO A 574 16.64 -10.29 14.21
CA PRO A 574 16.14 -10.84 15.48
C PRO A 574 15.27 -9.84 16.25
N GLN A 575 15.63 -8.55 16.19
CA GLN A 575 14.83 -7.49 16.81
C GLN A 575 13.48 -7.31 16.10
N ALA A 576 13.47 -7.32 14.77
CA ALA A 576 12.25 -7.21 13.97
C ALA A 576 11.27 -8.37 14.23
N VAL A 577 11.78 -9.60 14.28
CA VAL A 577 10.99 -10.79 14.66
C VAL A 577 10.36 -10.62 16.02
N LYS A 578 11.15 -10.21 17.03
CA LYS A 578 10.66 -9.97 18.38
C LYS A 578 9.59 -8.87 18.44
N GLU A 579 9.72 -7.81 17.65
CA GLU A 579 8.71 -6.75 17.57
C GLU A 579 7.39 -7.27 17.00
N LEU A 580 7.42 -8.09 15.94
CA LEU A 580 6.23 -8.73 15.37
C LEU A 580 5.54 -9.64 16.40
N GLN A 581 6.31 -10.46 17.11
CA GLN A 581 5.79 -11.32 18.19
C GLN A 581 5.17 -10.50 19.33
N ASN A 582 5.77 -9.37 19.70
CA ASN A 582 5.22 -8.46 20.71
C ASN A 582 3.89 -7.83 20.26
N MET A 583 3.67 -7.69 18.95
CA MET A 583 2.39 -7.25 18.38
C MET A 583 1.34 -8.37 18.32
N GLY A 584 1.68 -9.60 18.76
CA GLY A 584 0.82 -10.79 18.70
C GLY A 584 0.75 -11.43 17.33
N ILE A 585 1.76 -11.21 16.49
CA ILE A 585 1.89 -11.78 15.15
C ILE A 585 2.81 -12.99 15.23
N ARG A 586 2.42 -14.10 14.63
CA ARG A 586 3.23 -15.31 14.52
C ARG A 586 4.19 -15.17 13.34
N VAL A 587 5.45 -15.49 13.55
CA VAL A 587 6.49 -15.35 12.53
C VAL A 587 6.96 -16.73 12.07
N VAL A 588 6.85 -16.98 10.77
CA VAL A 588 7.19 -18.27 10.14
C VAL A 588 8.30 -18.02 9.11
N MET A 589 9.39 -18.76 9.17
CA MET A 589 10.44 -18.72 8.15
C MET A 589 10.20 -19.79 7.10
N LEU A 590 10.27 -19.41 5.83
CA LEU A 590 10.22 -20.30 4.67
C LEU A 590 11.61 -20.38 4.02
N THR A 591 12.07 -21.60 3.68
CA THR A 591 13.36 -21.75 3.00
C THR A 591 13.42 -23.04 2.21
N GLY A 592 14.19 -23.05 1.11
CA GLY A 592 14.55 -24.25 0.36
C GLY A 592 15.67 -25.06 1.00
N ASP A 593 16.30 -24.57 2.05
CA ASP A 593 17.39 -25.27 2.75
C ASP A 593 16.91 -26.57 3.41
N ASN A 594 17.86 -27.44 3.72
CA ASN A 594 17.58 -28.62 4.53
C ASN A 594 17.12 -28.24 5.95
N GLU A 595 16.36 -29.12 6.57
CA GLU A 595 15.71 -28.88 7.88
C GLU A 595 16.70 -28.49 9.00
N ARG A 596 17.93 -29.04 8.98
CA ARG A 596 18.96 -28.79 10.00
C ARG A 596 19.46 -27.34 9.92
N THR A 597 19.87 -26.90 8.74
CA THR A 597 20.33 -25.51 8.49
C THR A 597 19.19 -24.52 8.74
N ALA A 598 17.98 -24.82 8.26
CA ALA A 598 16.82 -23.97 8.43
C ALA A 598 16.48 -23.74 9.93
N ARG A 599 16.51 -24.81 10.74
CA ARG A 599 16.26 -24.70 12.19
C ARG A 599 17.34 -23.91 12.92
N ALA A 600 18.60 -24.05 12.51
CA ALA A 600 19.70 -23.28 13.12
C ALA A 600 19.51 -21.78 12.88
N ILE A 601 19.23 -21.37 11.63
CA ILE A 601 18.98 -19.97 11.26
C ILE A 601 17.69 -19.46 11.91
N GLY A 602 16.62 -20.25 11.91
CA GLY A 602 15.35 -19.88 12.54
C GLY A 602 15.48 -19.63 14.04
N ALA A 603 16.27 -20.44 14.74
CA ALA A 603 16.57 -20.27 16.17
C ALA A 603 17.38 -18.99 16.42
N GLN A 604 18.36 -18.67 15.57
CA GLN A 604 19.14 -17.44 15.67
C GLN A 604 18.29 -16.20 15.40
N ALA A 605 17.40 -16.26 14.41
CA ALA A 605 16.46 -15.19 14.09
C ALA A 605 15.32 -15.07 15.12
N GLY A 606 15.04 -16.13 15.90
CA GLY A 606 14.02 -16.18 16.94
C GLY A 606 12.59 -16.34 16.39
N VAL A 607 12.41 -16.92 15.18
CA VAL A 607 11.07 -17.17 14.60
C VAL A 607 10.29 -18.24 15.36
N ASP A 608 8.97 -18.20 15.28
CA ASP A 608 8.10 -19.17 15.97
C ASP A 608 8.11 -20.54 15.29
N ASP A 609 8.16 -20.56 13.95
CA ASP A 609 8.14 -21.80 13.17
C ASP A 609 9.09 -21.71 11.97
N VAL A 610 9.54 -22.87 11.52
CA VAL A 610 10.40 -23.03 10.34
C VAL A 610 9.79 -24.08 9.41
N ILE A 611 9.62 -23.72 8.14
CA ILE A 611 9.20 -24.63 7.08
C ILE A 611 10.37 -24.74 6.09
N ALA A 612 11.07 -25.88 6.14
CA ALA A 612 12.28 -26.15 5.37
C ALA A 612 11.97 -26.98 4.13
N GLY A 613 12.92 -27.03 3.17
CA GLY A 613 12.82 -27.85 1.96
C GLY A 613 11.74 -27.37 0.97
N VAL A 614 11.31 -26.12 1.05
CA VAL A 614 10.25 -25.58 0.19
C VAL A 614 10.86 -25.10 -1.12
N LEU A 615 10.59 -25.81 -2.20
CA LEU A 615 10.95 -25.36 -3.55
C LEU A 615 10.22 -24.06 -3.92
N PRO A 616 10.74 -23.26 -4.87
CA PRO A 616 10.11 -21.99 -5.27
C PRO A 616 8.61 -22.14 -5.57
N ASP A 617 8.22 -23.15 -6.35
CA ASP A 617 6.82 -23.43 -6.70
C ASP A 617 5.97 -23.89 -5.50
N GLY A 618 6.60 -24.41 -4.45
CA GLY A 618 5.93 -24.84 -3.22
C GLY A 618 5.58 -23.70 -2.27
N LYS A 619 6.26 -22.55 -2.35
CA LYS A 619 6.03 -21.42 -1.43
C LYS A 619 4.58 -20.90 -1.51
N GLU A 620 4.00 -20.83 -2.70
CA GLU A 620 2.60 -20.41 -2.90
C GLU A 620 1.63 -21.33 -2.15
N SER A 621 1.83 -22.64 -2.21
CA SER A 621 0.95 -23.60 -1.57
C SER A 621 1.06 -23.56 -0.03
N VAL A 622 2.26 -23.28 0.52
CA VAL A 622 2.44 -23.03 1.95
C VAL A 622 1.67 -21.78 2.38
N ILE A 623 1.78 -20.67 1.65
CA ILE A 623 1.02 -19.44 1.94
C ILE A 623 -0.48 -19.70 1.88
N ARG A 624 -0.96 -20.51 0.92
CA ARG A 624 -2.38 -20.90 0.84
C ARG A 624 -2.84 -21.61 2.11
N SER A 625 -2.07 -22.56 2.60
CA SER A 625 -2.37 -23.29 3.84
C SER A 625 -2.34 -22.38 5.08
N LEU A 626 -1.39 -21.45 5.16
CA LEU A 626 -1.32 -20.50 6.27
C LEU A 626 -2.52 -19.53 6.26
N ARG A 627 -3.05 -19.15 5.09
CA ARG A 627 -4.25 -18.29 4.96
C ARG A 627 -5.53 -18.92 5.52
N GLU A 628 -5.63 -20.24 5.55
CA GLU A 628 -6.75 -20.93 6.20
C GLU A 628 -6.73 -20.73 7.72
N GLN A 629 -5.59 -20.37 8.28
CA GLN A 629 -5.37 -20.23 9.72
C GLN A 629 -5.42 -18.78 10.20
N GLY A 630 -5.30 -17.81 9.27
CA GLY A 630 -5.33 -16.39 9.59
C GLY A 630 -4.90 -15.50 8.44
N LYS A 631 -4.90 -14.19 8.66
CA LYS A 631 -4.41 -13.20 7.71
C LYS A 631 -2.89 -13.26 7.59
N VAL A 632 -2.37 -13.53 6.41
CA VAL A 632 -0.96 -13.77 6.14
C VAL A 632 -0.34 -12.61 5.38
N ALA A 633 0.81 -12.11 5.87
CA ALA A 633 1.74 -11.34 5.07
C ALA A 633 2.92 -12.22 4.65
N MET A 634 3.30 -12.19 3.37
CA MET A 634 4.53 -12.78 2.86
C MET A 634 5.56 -11.69 2.62
N VAL A 635 6.78 -11.91 3.11
CA VAL A 635 7.93 -10.99 2.90
C VAL A 635 9.00 -11.73 2.11
N GLY A 636 9.43 -11.14 1.00
CA GLY A 636 10.48 -11.70 0.13
C GLY A 636 11.15 -10.61 -0.71
N ASP A 637 12.27 -10.94 -1.35
CA ASP A 637 13.08 -10.01 -2.14
C ASP A 637 13.22 -10.41 -3.63
N GLY A 638 12.90 -11.64 -3.98
CA GLY A 638 13.23 -12.25 -5.24
C GLY A 638 12.06 -12.59 -6.17
N ILE A 639 12.43 -12.90 -7.42
CA ILE A 639 11.51 -13.38 -8.47
C ILE A 639 10.82 -14.66 -8.02
N ASN A 640 11.52 -15.52 -7.27
CA ASN A 640 11.03 -16.81 -6.78
C ASN A 640 9.89 -16.67 -5.76
N ASP A 641 9.75 -15.49 -5.15
CA ASP A 641 8.73 -15.21 -4.15
C ASP A 641 7.46 -14.59 -4.74
N ALA A 642 7.50 -14.12 -5.99
CA ALA A 642 6.39 -13.40 -6.61
C ALA A 642 5.05 -14.17 -6.57
N PRO A 643 4.99 -15.50 -6.81
CA PRO A 643 3.74 -16.26 -6.65
C PRO A 643 3.23 -16.28 -5.21
N ALA A 644 4.14 -16.40 -4.23
CA ALA A 644 3.81 -16.39 -2.80
C ALA A 644 3.38 -15.00 -2.32
N LEU A 645 4.06 -13.92 -2.77
CA LEU A 645 3.71 -12.53 -2.50
C LEU A 645 2.29 -12.21 -3.00
N THR A 646 1.98 -12.58 -4.24
CA THR A 646 0.64 -12.38 -4.83
C THR A 646 -0.43 -13.20 -4.13
N ARG A 647 -0.08 -14.39 -3.63
CA ARG A 647 -1.02 -15.29 -2.95
C ARG A 647 -1.36 -14.87 -1.54
N ALA A 648 -0.48 -14.21 -0.84
CA ALA A 648 -0.69 -13.73 0.52
C ALA A 648 -1.88 -12.74 0.61
N ASP A 649 -2.37 -12.45 1.82
CA ASP A 649 -3.31 -11.34 2.00
C ASP A 649 -2.60 -9.99 1.82
N ILE A 650 -1.31 -9.95 2.13
CA ILE A 650 -0.40 -8.83 1.89
C ILE A 650 0.96 -9.37 1.44
N GLY A 651 1.40 -9.00 0.25
CA GLY A 651 2.76 -9.21 -0.22
C GLY A 651 3.65 -8.02 0.14
N ILE A 652 4.82 -8.26 0.70
CA ILE A 652 5.80 -7.23 1.08
C ILE A 652 7.13 -7.54 0.39
N ALA A 653 7.53 -6.68 -0.55
CA ALA A 653 8.86 -6.74 -1.15
C ALA A 653 9.86 -5.95 -0.29
N ILE A 654 11.01 -6.57 0.02
CA ILE A 654 12.07 -5.96 0.85
C ILE A 654 13.30 -5.59 0.01
N GLY A 655 13.83 -4.38 0.25
CA GLY A 655 14.96 -3.84 -0.53
C GLY A 655 14.51 -3.33 -1.91
N ALA A 656 15.44 -2.78 -2.67
CA ALA A 656 15.22 -2.45 -4.08
C ALA A 656 15.18 -3.76 -4.93
N GLY A 657 14.30 -4.68 -4.53
CA GLY A 657 14.15 -6.01 -5.13
C GLY A 657 13.97 -5.98 -6.65
N THR A 658 13.88 -7.15 -7.27
CA THR A 658 13.64 -7.24 -8.71
C THR A 658 12.30 -6.56 -9.06
N ASP A 659 12.22 -5.95 -10.23
CA ASP A 659 11.00 -5.30 -10.73
C ASP A 659 9.78 -6.24 -10.63
N ILE A 660 9.97 -7.55 -10.80
CA ILE A 660 8.93 -8.58 -10.69
C ILE A 660 8.42 -8.72 -9.24
N ALA A 661 9.32 -8.71 -8.24
CA ALA A 661 8.90 -8.78 -6.83
C ALA A 661 8.19 -7.49 -6.41
N ILE A 662 8.68 -6.34 -6.88
CA ILE A 662 8.02 -5.05 -6.69
C ILE A 662 6.62 -5.10 -7.28
N ASP A 663 6.44 -5.60 -8.51
CA ASP A 663 5.12 -5.68 -9.15
C ASP A 663 4.14 -6.61 -8.44
N ALA A 664 4.63 -7.73 -7.91
CA ALA A 664 3.82 -8.73 -7.22
C ALA A 664 3.40 -8.32 -5.79
N ALA A 665 4.15 -7.41 -5.15
CA ALA A 665 3.92 -7.02 -3.76
C ALA A 665 2.85 -5.92 -3.62
N ASP A 666 2.20 -5.86 -2.47
CA ASP A 666 1.28 -4.80 -2.03
C ASP A 666 2.00 -3.65 -1.33
N ILE A 667 3.12 -3.96 -0.68
CA ILE A 667 3.96 -3.02 0.06
C ILE A 667 5.39 -3.20 -0.42
N VAL A 668 6.08 -2.09 -0.69
CA VAL A 668 7.48 -2.08 -1.07
C VAL A 668 8.27 -1.36 0.02
N LEU A 669 9.27 -2.05 0.57
CA LEU A 669 10.22 -1.50 1.52
C LEU A 669 11.50 -1.12 0.76
N MET A 670 11.76 0.17 0.65
CA MET A 670 12.90 0.69 -0.12
C MET A 670 14.26 0.30 0.49
N LYS A 671 14.26 0.03 1.78
CA LYS A 671 15.45 -0.41 2.51
C LYS A 671 15.45 -1.92 2.64
N SER A 672 16.65 -2.50 2.62
CA SER A 672 16.80 -3.94 2.88
C SER A 672 16.83 -4.25 4.38
N ARG A 673 15.91 -3.67 5.17
CA ARG A 673 15.81 -3.84 6.62
C ARG A 673 14.54 -4.57 7.01
N LEU A 674 14.67 -5.66 7.75
CA LEU A 674 13.51 -6.40 8.24
C LEU A 674 12.69 -5.58 9.27
N SER A 675 13.32 -4.65 9.99
CA SER A 675 12.68 -3.75 10.96
C SER A 675 11.61 -2.82 10.36
N ASP A 676 11.61 -2.63 9.04
CA ASP A 676 10.57 -1.86 8.36
C ASP A 676 9.25 -2.65 8.20
N VAL A 677 9.27 -3.99 8.31
CA VAL A 677 8.05 -4.82 8.32
C VAL A 677 7.19 -4.53 9.55
N PRO A 678 7.69 -4.65 10.81
CA PRO A 678 6.90 -4.24 11.97
C PRO A 678 6.54 -2.74 11.95
N ALA A 679 7.37 -1.87 11.37
CA ALA A 679 7.07 -0.45 11.21
C ALA A 679 5.87 -0.22 10.26
N ALA A 680 5.78 -0.96 9.15
CA ALA A 680 4.65 -0.91 8.22
C ALA A 680 3.34 -1.36 8.90
N VAL A 681 3.36 -2.46 9.65
CA VAL A 681 2.21 -2.94 10.43
C VAL A 681 1.78 -1.91 11.48
N ARG A 682 2.74 -1.30 12.17
CA ARG A 682 2.50 -0.28 13.21
C ARG A 682 1.87 0.97 12.63
N LEU A 683 2.36 1.43 11.48
CA LEU A 683 1.80 2.58 10.76
C LEU A 683 0.36 2.30 10.30
N SER A 684 0.13 1.12 9.73
CA SER A 684 -1.22 0.68 9.34
C SER A 684 -2.19 0.68 10.54
N ARG A 685 -1.81 0.07 11.67
CA ARG A 685 -2.64 0.05 12.90
C ARG A 685 -2.92 1.45 13.44
N ALA A 686 -1.92 2.34 13.39
CA ALA A 686 -2.10 3.73 13.81
C ALA A 686 -3.07 4.47 12.90
N THR A 687 -2.98 4.26 11.58
CA THR A 687 -3.88 4.84 10.59
C THR A 687 -5.30 4.32 10.76
N LEU A 688 -5.49 3.01 10.92
CA LEU A 688 -6.79 2.40 11.20
C LEU A 688 -7.42 2.94 12.47
N LYS A 689 -6.65 3.06 13.55
CA LYS A 689 -7.13 3.65 14.80
C LYS A 689 -7.58 5.08 14.59
N ASN A 690 -6.82 5.88 13.86
CA ASN A 690 -7.16 7.26 13.53
C ASN A 690 -8.45 7.34 12.70
N ILE A 691 -8.63 6.44 11.72
CA ILE A 691 -9.89 6.34 10.95
C ILE A 691 -11.07 6.05 11.87
N HIS A 692 -10.96 5.09 12.80
CA HIS A 692 -12.03 4.77 13.73
C HIS A 692 -12.37 5.95 14.66
N GLU A 693 -11.35 6.66 15.15
CA GLU A 693 -11.55 7.88 15.95
C GLU A 693 -12.26 8.96 15.11
N ASN A 694 -11.87 9.17 13.86
CA ASN A 694 -12.50 10.13 12.96
C ASN A 694 -13.97 9.77 12.68
N LEU A 695 -14.26 8.50 12.40
CA LEU A 695 -15.62 8.01 12.18
C LEU A 695 -16.47 8.15 13.43
N PHE A 696 -15.93 7.81 14.60
CA PHE A 696 -16.62 7.99 15.87
C PHE A 696 -17.05 9.45 16.07
N TRP A 697 -16.13 10.41 15.92
CA TRP A 697 -16.45 11.83 16.07
C TRP A 697 -17.40 12.35 15.00
N ALA A 698 -17.28 11.84 13.75
CA ALA A 698 -18.19 12.21 12.66
C ALA A 698 -19.64 11.77 12.89
N PHE A 699 -19.88 10.70 13.64
CA PHE A 699 -21.22 10.24 13.99
C PHE A 699 -21.70 10.79 15.33
N PHE A 700 -20.83 10.92 16.30
CA PHE A 700 -21.18 11.24 17.68
C PHE A 700 -21.98 12.54 17.82
N TYR A 701 -21.54 13.60 17.15
CA TYR A 701 -22.25 14.88 17.21
C TYR A 701 -23.64 14.82 16.56
N ASN A 702 -23.83 14.00 15.50
CA ASN A 702 -25.12 13.81 14.87
C ASN A 702 -26.10 13.04 15.78
N VAL A 703 -25.61 12.01 16.46
CA VAL A 703 -26.41 11.21 17.40
C VAL A 703 -26.98 12.08 18.56
N ILE A 704 -26.23 13.05 19.01
CA ILE A 704 -26.68 14.01 20.05
C ILE A 704 -27.47 15.15 19.40
N GLY A 705 -27.00 15.67 18.29
CA GLY A 705 -27.54 16.89 17.68
C GLY A 705 -28.91 16.70 17.04
N ILE A 706 -29.17 15.54 16.39
CA ILE A 706 -30.47 15.31 15.74
C ILE A 706 -31.61 15.29 16.73
N PRO A 707 -31.59 14.53 17.86
CA PRO A 707 -32.64 14.60 18.88
C PRO A 707 -32.83 16.01 19.46
N LEU A 708 -31.74 16.76 19.64
CA LEU A 708 -31.82 18.14 20.12
C LEU A 708 -32.50 19.05 19.06
N ALA A 709 -32.15 18.88 17.77
CA ALA A 709 -32.74 19.65 16.68
C ALA A 709 -34.22 19.33 16.43
N THR A 710 -34.63 18.06 16.59
CA THR A 710 -36.05 17.68 16.51
C THR A 710 -36.89 18.34 17.62
N GLY A 711 -36.28 18.82 18.71
CA GLY A 711 -36.98 19.44 19.82
C GLY A 711 -37.60 18.45 20.81
N VAL A 712 -37.21 17.17 20.80
CA VAL A 712 -37.72 16.15 21.75
C VAL A 712 -37.49 16.55 23.20
N TRP A 713 -36.47 17.34 23.50
CA TRP A 713 -36.11 17.80 24.81
C TRP A 713 -36.79 19.11 25.23
N ILE A 714 -37.50 19.78 24.31
CA ILE A 714 -38.22 21.04 24.62
C ILE A 714 -39.28 20.84 25.69
N PRO A 715 -40.16 19.80 25.63
CA PRO A 715 -41.19 19.63 26.67
C PRO A 715 -40.64 19.29 28.06
N ILE A 716 -39.40 18.73 28.12
CA ILE A 716 -38.79 18.22 29.36
C ILE A 716 -37.88 19.30 29.98
N PHE A 717 -36.98 19.88 29.16
CA PHE A 717 -35.93 20.78 29.65
C PHE A 717 -35.99 22.19 29.06
N GLY A 718 -36.90 22.48 28.14
CA GLY A 718 -36.98 23.78 27.46
C GLY A 718 -35.81 24.02 26.47
N TRP A 719 -34.99 22.99 26.17
CA TRP A 719 -33.81 23.16 25.35
C TRP A 719 -34.17 23.28 23.85
N THR A 720 -33.86 24.42 23.27
CA THR A 720 -34.07 24.71 21.86
C THR A 720 -32.71 24.79 21.15
N LEU A 721 -32.58 24.19 19.96
CA LEU A 721 -31.42 24.34 19.10
C LEU A 721 -31.72 25.32 17.98
N ASN A 722 -30.98 26.44 17.97
CA ASN A 722 -31.00 27.35 16.82
C ASN A 722 -30.20 26.72 15.64
N PRO A 723 -30.68 26.77 14.38
CA PRO A 723 -30.00 26.24 13.20
C PRO A 723 -28.55 26.73 13.04
N MET A 724 -28.23 27.94 13.49
CA MET A 724 -26.89 28.52 13.45
C MET A 724 -25.87 27.71 14.27
N PHE A 725 -26.24 27.27 15.48
CA PHE A 725 -25.36 26.43 16.28
C PHE A 725 -25.14 25.06 15.67
N GLY A 726 -26.16 24.51 14.97
CA GLY A 726 -26.02 23.30 14.16
C GLY A 726 -24.98 23.45 13.07
N ALA A 727 -25.01 24.55 12.30
CA ALA A 727 -24.04 24.85 11.24
C ALA A 727 -22.61 25.05 11.78
N ALA A 728 -22.47 25.70 12.93
CA ALA A 728 -21.18 25.87 13.60
C ALA A 728 -20.59 24.54 14.08
N ALA A 729 -21.40 23.70 14.72
CA ALA A 729 -20.99 22.36 15.19
C ALA A 729 -20.52 21.47 14.03
N MET A 730 -21.25 21.52 12.91
CA MET A 730 -20.89 20.80 11.69
C MET A 730 -19.51 21.23 11.13
N SER A 731 -19.27 22.53 11.06
CA SER A 731 -17.99 23.08 10.57
C SER A 731 -16.83 22.67 11.47
N LEU A 732 -17.05 22.72 12.80
CA LEU A 732 -16.05 22.31 13.80
C LEU A 732 -15.76 20.80 13.72
N SER A 733 -16.77 19.96 13.46
CA SER A 733 -16.58 18.51 13.30
C SER A 733 -15.63 18.18 12.16
N SER A 734 -15.77 18.81 11.00
CA SER A 734 -14.85 18.62 9.86
C SER A 734 -13.42 19.05 10.21
N PHE A 735 -13.26 20.17 10.91
CA PHE A 735 -11.96 20.63 11.40
C PHE A 735 -11.30 19.64 12.37
N CYS A 736 -12.07 19.09 13.32
CA CYS A 736 -11.57 18.11 14.28
C CYS A 736 -11.08 16.82 13.58
N VAL A 737 -11.84 16.30 12.63
CA VAL A 737 -11.48 15.09 11.87
C VAL A 737 -10.14 15.29 11.13
N VAL A 738 -9.98 16.41 10.43
CA VAL A 738 -8.74 16.67 9.70
C VAL A 738 -7.56 16.91 10.64
N THR A 739 -7.75 17.66 11.72
CA THR A 739 -6.69 17.87 12.70
C THR A 739 -6.26 16.56 13.37
N ASN A 740 -7.22 15.67 13.67
CA ASN A 740 -6.90 14.33 14.18
C ASN A 740 -6.12 13.50 13.16
N ALA A 741 -6.47 13.55 11.88
CA ALA A 741 -5.72 12.84 10.83
C ALA A 741 -4.29 13.39 10.69
N LEU A 742 -4.10 14.72 10.72
CA LEU A 742 -2.77 15.35 10.67
C LEU A 742 -1.90 14.99 11.88
N ARG A 743 -2.49 14.59 13.02
CA ARG A 743 -1.75 14.08 14.19
C ARG A 743 -0.91 12.85 13.88
N LEU A 744 -1.26 12.08 12.83
CA LEU A 744 -0.44 10.96 12.37
C LEU A 744 0.97 11.40 11.95
N ASN A 745 1.16 12.63 11.46
CA ASN A 745 2.51 13.15 11.14
C ASN A 745 3.47 13.22 12.34
N LEU A 746 2.94 13.16 13.56
CA LEU A 746 3.72 13.13 14.80
C LEU A 746 3.97 11.71 15.30
N PHE A 747 3.49 10.70 14.60
CA PHE A 747 3.64 9.31 14.98
C PHE A 747 5.03 8.78 14.62
N LYS A 748 5.71 8.16 15.58
CA LYS A 748 7.03 7.54 15.39
C LYS A 748 6.83 6.05 15.06
N ILE A 749 7.10 5.67 13.81
CA ILE A 749 6.83 4.31 13.29
C ILE A 749 7.73 3.22 13.89
N HIS A 750 8.92 3.58 14.38
CA HIS A 750 9.88 2.66 15.02
C HIS A 750 9.77 2.66 16.55
N ASP A 751 8.79 3.38 17.16
CA ASP A 751 8.60 3.37 18.62
C ASP A 751 7.72 2.19 19.06
N THR A 752 8.34 1.22 19.71
CA THR A 752 7.70 -0.02 20.19
C THR A 752 6.82 0.13 21.43
N LYS A 753 6.94 1.26 22.17
CA LYS A 753 6.26 1.48 23.45
C LYS A 753 4.73 1.38 23.42
N LYS A 754 4.13 1.55 22.23
CA LYS A 754 2.68 1.54 22.04
C LYS A 754 2.15 0.29 21.37
N ASP A 755 2.98 -0.72 21.16
CA ASP A 755 2.59 -1.97 20.54
C ASP A 755 1.55 -2.70 21.40
N LYS A 756 0.47 -3.13 20.76
CA LYS A 756 -0.60 -3.90 21.40
C LYS A 756 -0.72 -5.26 20.74
N LYS A 757 -0.80 -6.31 21.55
CA LYS A 757 -1.08 -7.66 21.05
C LYS A 757 -2.50 -7.71 20.45
N ILE A 758 -2.63 -8.38 19.32
CA ILE A 758 -3.93 -8.76 18.77
C ILE A 758 -4.54 -9.80 19.72
N LYS A 759 -5.82 -9.66 20.07
CA LYS A 759 -6.51 -10.53 21.01
C LYS A 759 -6.71 -11.99 20.52
N GLN A 760 -6.39 -12.29 19.26
CA GLN A 760 -6.52 -13.60 18.63
C GLN A 760 -5.17 -14.05 18.04
N ALA A 761 -4.23 -14.45 18.89
CA ALA A 761 -3.20 -15.37 18.45
C ALA A 761 -3.82 -16.78 18.50
N THR A 762 -4.30 -17.26 17.38
CA THR A 762 -4.71 -18.67 17.23
C THR A 762 -3.48 -19.54 17.45
N SER A 763 -3.57 -20.54 18.29
CA SER A 763 -2.59 -21.61 18.35
C SER A 763 -2.64 -22.34 17.01
N ILE A 764 -1.63 -22.11 16.17
CA ILE A 764 -1.57 -22.70 14.85
C ILE A 764 -0.82 -24.02 14.99
N GLU A 765 -1.45 -25.14 14.73
CA GLU A 765 -0.75 -26.39 14.44
C GLU A 765 -0.30 -26.34 12.97
N VAL A 766 0.98 -26.08 12.74
CA VAL A 766 1.58 -26.32 11.42
C VAL A 766 1.69 -27.84 11.27
N LYS A 767 0.73 -28.46 10.61
CA LYS A 767 0.89 -29.82 10.14
C LYS A 767 1.95 -29.78 9.05
N ASN A 768 3.13 -30.33 9.34
CA ASN A 768 4.17 -30.59 8.36
C ASN A 768 3.74 -31.71 7.38
N ASP A 769 2.63 -31.52 6.68
CA ASP A 769 2.13 -32.49 5.69
C ASP A 769 2.98 -32.52 4.41
N TYR A 770 3.86 -31.54 4.19
CA TYR A 770 4.78 -31.55 3.06
C TYR A 770 5.82 -32.67 3.14
N ASN A 771 6.38 -32.96 4.33
CA ASN A 771 7.29 -34.09 4.54
C ASN A 771 6.59 -35.46 4.49
N LYS A 772 5.26 -35.48 4.60
CA LYS A 772 4.50 -36.72 4.46
C LYS A 772 4.30 -37.11 2.99
N LYS A 773 4.04 -36.13 2.10
CA LYS A 773 3.94 -36.42 0.66
C LYS A 773 5.29 -36.79 0.03
N GLU A 774 6.42 -36.21 0.44
CA GLU A 774 7.73 -36.69 -0.02
C GLU A 774 8.15 -38.00 0.58
N LYS A 775 7.76 -38.32 1.83
CA LYS A 775 7.93 -39.67 2.39
C LYS A 775 7.00 -40.69 1.72
N GLU A 776 5.80 -40.34 1.36
CA GLU A 776 4.89 -41.18 0.59
C GLU A 776 5.37 -41.34 -0.87
N GLN A 777 5.99 -40.33 -1.51
CA GLN A 777 6.64 -40.51 -2.79
C GLN A 777 7.96 -41.28 -2.74
N LYS A 778 8.72 -41.22 -1.63
CA LYS A 778 9.93 -42.04 -1.43
C LYS A 778 9.66 -43.51 -1.06
N THR A 779 8.45 -43.93 -0.80
CA THR A 779 8.04 -45.31 -0.54
C THR A 779 7.30 -45.92 -1.72
N MET A 780 7.13 -45.25 -2.82
CA MET A 780 6.51 -45.80 -4.04
C MET A 780 7.51 -46.72 -4.74
N VAL A 781 7.19 -47.97 -4.86
CA VAL A 781 7.94 -48.96 -5.60
C VAL A 781 7.74 -48.73 -7.09
N LYS A 782 8.81 -48.47 -7.82
CA LYS A 782 8.78 -48.39 -9.29
C LYS A 782 8.81 -49.82 -9.86
N VAL A 783 7.75 -50.20 -10.56
CA VAL A 783 7.60 -51.49 -11.21
C VAL A 783 7.86 -51.30 -12.70
N THR A 784 8.85 -52.00 -13.20
CA THR A 784 9.17 -52.08 -14.64
C THR A 784 8.91 -53.47 -15.13
N VAL A 785 8.03 -53.63 -16.11
CA VAL A 785 7.64 -54.90 -16.68
C VAL A 785 8.04 -54.94 -18.15
N ASN A 786 8.75 -55.93 -18.56
CA ASN A 786 9.08 -56.18 -19.97
C ASN A 786 7.92 -56.97 -20.59
N VAL A 787 7.24 -56.39 -21.58
CA VAL A 787 6.02 -56.90 -22.21
C VAL A 787 6.25 -57.13 -23.70
N GLU A 788 6.18 -58.37 -24.14
CA GLU A 788 6.27 -58.74 -25.55
C GLU A 788 4.87 -58.80 -26.20
N GLY A 789 4.81 -58.44 -27.48
CA GLY A 789 3.58 -58.48 -28.26
C GLY A 789 2.89 -57.12 -28.45
N MET A 790 3.43 -56.02 -27.88
CA MET A 790 2.95 -54.64 -28.16
C MET A 790 3.50 -54.17 -29.48
N MET A 791 2.65 -53.90 -30.49
CA MET A 791 3.09 -53.46 -31.84
C MET A 791 2.76 -52.01 -32.20
N CYS A 792 1.99 -51.31 -31.40
CA CYS A 792 1.55 -49.94 -31.68
C CYS A 792 0.99 -49.24 -30.43
N GLY A 793 0.79 -47.93 -30.52
CA GLY A 793 0.22 -47.13 -29.41
C GLY A 793 -1.16 -47.57 -28.91
N HIS A 794 -1.91 -48.32 -29.69
CA HIS A 794 -3.20 -48.90 -29.21
C HIS A 794 -2.96 -50.05 -28.23
N CYS A 795 -1.88 -50.86 -28.47
CA CYS A 795 -1.46 -51.91 -27.56
C CYS A 795 -0.95 -51.34 -26.25
N GLU A 796 -0.22 -50.24 -26.28
CA GLU A 796 0.22 -49.46 -25.07
C GLU A 796 -0.97 -49.04 -24.24
N ALA A 797 -1.99 -48.40 -24.85
CA ALA A 797 -3.19 -47.93 -24.17
C ALA A 797 -3.94 -49.10 -23.52
N HIS A 798 -4.00 -50.27 -24.19
CA HIS A 798 -4.69 -51.47 -23.68
C HIS A 798 -3.95 -52.06 -22.47
N VAL A 799 -2.64 -52.15 -22.49
CA VAL A 799 -1.81 -52.61 -21.35
C VAL A 799 -1.91 -51.60 -20.20
N ASN A 800 -1.85 -50.28 -20.50
CA ASN A 800 -2.01 -49.24 -19.48
C ASN A 800 -3.35 -49.33 -18.78
N GLU A 801 -4.45 -49.53 -19.51
CA GLU A 801 -5.81 -49.68 -18.94
C GLU A 801 -5.95 -50.95 -18.10
N ALA A 802 -5.39 -52.07 -18.55
CA ALA A 802 -5.41 -53.34 -17.80
C ALA A 802 -4.71 -53.21 -16.44
N ILE A 803 -3.52 -52.59 -16.41
CA ILE A 803 -2.75 -52.34 -15.19
C ILE A 803 -3.44 -51.37 -14.27
N LYS A 804 -3.94 -50.25 -14.79
CA LYS A 804 -4.71 -49.25 -14.02
C LYS A 804 -5.91 -49.88 -13.33
N LYS A 805 -6.64 -50.72 -14.06
CA LYS A 805 -7.85 -51.39 -13.54
C LYS A 805 -7.54 -52.48 -12.53
N ALA A 806 -6.45 -53.24 -12.70
CA ALA A 806 -6.09 -54.35 -11.83
C ALA A 806 -5.45 -53.92 -10.51
N PHE A 807 -4.65 -52.83 -10.53
CA PHE A 807 -3.84 -52.42 -9.38
C PHE A 807 -4.22 -51.05 -8.82
N GLY A 808 -5.19 -50.30 -9.43
CA GLY A 808 -5.63 -48.99 -8.94
C GLY A 808 -4.57 -47.89 -9.00
N VAL A 809 -3.60 -48.01 -9.93
CA VAL A 809 -2.51 -47.09 -10.15
C VAL A 809 -2.86 -46.09 -11.28
N GLU A 810 -2.50 -44.80 -11.12
CA GLU A 810 -2.85 -43.79 -12.12
C GLU A 810 -1.76 -43.57 -13.16
N ASP A 811 -0.48 -43.63 -12.77
CA ASP A 811 0.66 -43.35 -13.63
C ASP A 811 1.23 -44.65 -14.23
N VAL A 812 0.68 -45.07 -15.36
CA VAL A 812 1.18 -46.22 -16.12
C VAL A 812 1.61 -45.78 -17.51
N VAL A 813 2.86 -46.06 -17.86
CA VAL A 813 3.45 -45.72 -19.17
C VAL A 813 3.98 -46.99 -19.81
N SER A 814 3.39 -47.39 -20.95
CA SER A 814 3.89 -48.50 -21.80
C SER A 814 4.56 -47.93 -23.03
N SER A 815 5.62 -48.61 -23.50
CA SER A 815 6.34 -48.29 -24.74
C SER A 815 6.47 -49.55 -25.56
N HIS A 816 5.88 -49.57 -26.76
CA HIS A 816 6.00 -50.68 -27.72
C HIS A 816 7.39 -50.67 -28.40
N GLU A 817 8.05 -49.52 -28.46
CA GLU A 817 9.41 -49.44 -29.00
C GLU A 817 10.46 -50.08 -28.10
N ASN A 818 10.25 -49.95 -26.76
CA ASN A 818 11.17 -50.50 -25.76
C ASN A 818 10.65 -51.81 -25.14
N ASN A 819 9.48 -52.29 -25.53
CA ASN A 819 8.83 -53.45 -24.98
C ASN A 819 8.70 -53.40 -23.44
N THR A 820 8.44 -52.20 -22.88
CA THR A 820 8.38 -52.03 -21.43
C THR A 820 7.11 -51.30 -20.99
N THR A 821 6.64 -51.62 -19.80
CA THR A 821 5.60 -50.93 -19.08
C THR A 821 6.10 -50.54 -17.70
N VAL A 822 6.00 -49.24 -17.35
CA VAL A 822 6.49 -48.71 -16.09
C VAL A 822 5.33 -48.07 -15.36
N PHE A 823 5.22 -48.39 -14.07
CA PHE A 823 4.25 -47.77 -13.18
C PHE A 823 4.75 -47.74 -11.73
N THR A 824 4.10 -46.96 -10.88
CA THR A 824 4.46 -46.82 -9.47
C THR A 824 3.34 -47.40 -8.58
N SER A 825 3.73 -48.15 -7.54
CA SER A 825 2.82 -48.73 -6.58
C SER A 825 3.24 -48.40 -5.14
N PRO A 826 2.28 -48.18 -4.19
CA PRO A 826 2.62 -47.94 -2.79
C PRO A 826 3.28 -49.16 -2.09
N GLU A 827 3.13 -50.38 -2.60
CA GLU A 827 3.72 -51.57 -2.07
C GLU A 827 4.21 -52.49 -3.21
N LYS A 828 5.11 -53.43 -2.90
CA LYS A 828 5.51 -54.46 -3.86
C LYS A 828 4.31 -55.32 -4.25
N ILE A 829 4.09 -55.44 -5.55
CA ILE A 829 3.01 -56.24 -6.10
C ILE A 829 3.53 -57.66 -6.38
N ASP A 830 2.70 -58.65 -6.12
CA ASP A 830 2.99 -60.04 -6.45
C ASP A 830 3.23 -60.18 -7.97
N GLU A 831 4.40 -60.70 -8.34
CA GLU A 831 4.83 -60.83 -9.75
C GLU A 831 3.89 -61.73 -10.54
N ASP A 832 3.32 -62.76 -9.92
CA ASP A 832 2.37 -63.69 -10.56
C ASP A 832 1.05 -62.94 -10.93
N LYS A 833 0.61 -61.98 -10.12
CA LYS A 833 -0.55 -61.14 -10.44
C LYS A 833 -0.27 -60.21 -11.60
N ILE A 834 0.93 -59.62 -11.67
CA ILE A 834 1.34 -58.75 -12.80
C ILE A 834 1.37 -59.58 -14.08
N ARG A 835 1.99 -60.79 -14.05
CA ARG A 835 2.04 -61.68 -15.19
C ARG A 835 0.64 -62.10 -15.66
N GLN A 836 -0.22 -62.45 -14.75
CA GLN A 836 -1.58 -62.86 -15.07
C GLN A 836 -2.40 -61.72 -15.69
N THR A 837 -2.31 -60.49 -15.14
CA THR A 837 -3.03 -59.33 -15.65
C THR A 837 -2.62 -58.95 -17.07
N ILE A 838 -1.32 -59.01 -17.39
CA ILE A 838 -0.82 -58.72 -18.74
C ILE A 838 -1.14 -59.84 -19.72
N LYS A 839 -1.11 -61.08 -19.24
CA LYS A 839 -1.51 -62.23 -20.04
C LYS A 839 -3.01 -62.23 -20.37
N ASP A 840 -3.86 -61.84 -19.41
CA ASP A 840 -5.30 -61.67 -19.64
C ASP A 840 -5.60 -60.53 -20.63
N ALA A 841 -4.72 -59.54 -20.70
CA ALA A 841 -4.76 -58.48 -21.73
C ALA A 841 -4.19 -58.95 -23.08
N GLY A 842 -3.73 -60.18 -23.23
CA GLY A 842 -3.28 -60.79 -24.49
C GLY A 842 -1.81 -60.56 -24.82
N TYR A 843 -0.94 -60.21 -23.83
CA TYR A 843 0.48 -59.96 -24.00
C TYR A 843 1.32 -60.91 -23.14
N GLU A 844 2.63 -61.03 -23.44
CA GLU A 844 3.52 -61.90 -22.70
C GLU A 844 4.55 -61.09 -21.88
N VAL A 845 4.79 -61.49 -20.62
CA VAL A 845 5.77 -60.87 -19.72
C VAL A 845 7.06 -61.65 -19.69
N THR A 846 8.16 -61.00 -20.10
CA THR A 846 9.50 -61.59 -20.15
C THR A 846 10.35 -61.24 -18.92
N GLY A 847 10.04 -60.17 -18.21
CA GLY A 847 10.78 -59.76 -17.02
C GLY A 847 10.00 -58.78 -16.17
N ILE A 848 10.22 -58.79 -14.85
CA ILE A 848 9.67 -57.81 -13.90
C ILE A 848 10.78 -57.37 -12.97
N THR A 849 10.89 -56.03 -12.77
CA THR A 849 11.82 -55.43 -11.82
C THR A 849 11.02 -54.46 -10.90
N GLN A 850 11.24 -54.55 -9.63
CA GLN A 850 10.55 -53.72 -8.62
C GLN A 850 11.62 -53.04 -7.74
N GLU A 851 11.81 -51.73 -7.90
CA GLU A 851 12.82 -50.91 -7.22
C GLU A 851 12.19 -49.92 -6.24
#